data_ce1233dbb6ecbc6658de06e3b8a6b82a
#
_entry.id   ce1233dbb6ecbc6658de06e3b8a6b82a
#
_cell.length_a   1.000
_cell.length_b   1.000
_cell.length_c   1.000
_cell.angle_alpha   90.00
_cell.angle_beta   90.00
_cell.angle_gamma   90.00
#
_symmetry.space_group_name_H-M   'P 1'
#
loop_
_entity.id
_entity.type
_entity.pdbx_description
1 polymer ?
#
loop_
_entity_poly.entity_id
_entity_poly.type
_entity_poly.pdbx_seq_one_letter_code
_entity_poly.pdbx_strand_id
1 'polypeptide(L)'
;MSKRLAALFAMLFAVLVCLQTPALADGLPVAMIDVANTANGYYKADGSEGTSSDYCYKIEDARILLSKTDVVYELTGLTNKSVTIINSSKPTDAFNIRLNGATLSDGINIQNSGYFTRVSVETAAGSSNTVNKLIARDLTISGAGSVNAQYVGSSGGADAKLHITDAKVTVNVPTNSNEFNGACVIDGSAEVRFIATKDYAPLQVENGGSLTLKDGAKLYCLHDNPNLASGSYVAGLEMFSAKLRLEGNSYLEAEARPCTNPDYNGDAIVSYGGVDVLDNAKVVARANGAGLNVGALTVSGEGARIDAESKAASGVAADSVTVENGGTIDASGSWQAIYSRGDFKAGAGAFVNLESGGCALWAEGNLAADGALIQAVPNKDVALFSKGDVDIKKSTIIARAESGDEAIRARGDITANLSWLDLKSTSGEGVTGTITNSVVFNNNVGTVIGDAVTNVNNFIDRNASLTIPEGASLIVGDGLDLRNDGVVNVLGTFNVGNGTLTCLNHSGGLATCAAGPLCDLCQTEYGVPDPTNHAHLEHVEAKAATTEAEGNIEYWACSGCSKYFADAAAREEIEQASTVLAKLPEQKPAGNNSGNGGGNDNGGDKKPQQAANKKGTKSQLPATGDALNAALPLAAALAGVIVIASGFVVSKR
;
A
#
# COMPACT_ATOMS: atom_id res chain seq x y z
N MET A 1 12.54 -12.21 29.99
CA MET A 1 11.50 -11.43 30.71
C MET A 1 11.91 -9.99 31.02
N SER A 2 13.19 -9.61 31.12
CA SER A 2 13.62 -8.25 31.51
C SER A 2 13.53 -7.18 30.40
N LYS A 3 13.65 -7.53 29.12
CA LYS A 3 13.59 -6.55 28.02
C LYS A 3 12.17 -6.08 27.67
N ARG A 4 11.15 -6.91 27.92
CA ARG A 4 9.75 -6.51 27.69
C ARG A 4 9.20 -5.62 28.82
N LEU A 5 9.71 -5.78 30.04
CA LEU A 5 9.33 -4.92 31.17
C LEU A 5 9.93 -3.53 31.06
N ALA A 6 11.15 -3.40 30.53
CA ALA A 6 11.80 -2.10 30.28
C ALA A 6 11.11 -1.31 29.16
N ALA A 7 10.65 -1.99 28.10
CA ALA A 7 9.88 -1.35 27.03
C ALA A 7 8.49 -0.89 27.52
N LEU A 8 7.83 -1.67 28.40
CA LEU A 8 6.54 -1.28 28.99
C LEU A 8 6.69 -0.08 29.94
N PHE A 9 7.80 0.00 30.72
CA PHE A 9 8.10 1.15 31.58
C PHE A 9 8.51 2.39 30.77
N ALA A 10 9.23 2.23 29.65
CA ALA A 10 9.55 3.33 28.75
C ALA A 10 8.29 3.86 28.05
N MET A 11 7.36 3.02 27.62
CA MET A 11 6.06 3.44 27.09
C MET A 11 5.19 4.11 28.14
N LEU A 12 5.16 3.60 29.38
CA LEU A 12 4.39 4.21 30.46
C LEU A 12 4.96 5.57 30.89
N PHE A 13 6.30 5.76 30.82
CA PHE A 13 6.95 7.05 31.10
C PHE A 13 6.77 8.03 29.94
N ALA A 14 6.76 7.56 28.68
CA ALA A 14 6.46 8.39 27.51
C ALA A 14 4.99 8.86 27.51
N VAL A 15 4.06 8.01 27.94
CA VAL A 15 2.64 8.38 28.08
C VAL A 15 2.42 9.38 29.24
N LEU A 16 3.24 9.33 30.31
CA LEU A 16 3.07 10.23 31.45
C LEU A 16 3.70 11.61 31.24
N VAL A 17 4.61 11.76 30.26
CA VAL A 17 5.22 13.05 29.90
C VAL A 17 4.45 13.75 28.77
N CYS A 18 3.56 13.04 28.04
CA CYS A 18 2.79 13.58 26.92
C CYS A 18 1.38 14.08 27.27
N LEU A 19 0.98 14.09 28.56
CA LEU A 19 -0.35 14.59 28.98
C LEU A 19 -0.23 15.90 29.79
N GLN A 20 0.47 16.89 29.23
CA GLN A 20 0.23 18.28 29.61
C GLN A 20 0.14 19.10 28.32
N THR A 21 -1.01 19.06 27.65
CA THR A 21 -1.47 20.24 26.94
C THR A 21 -1.47 21.37 27.96
N PRO A 22 -0.81 22.48 27.74
CA PRO A 22 -1.05 23.66 28.57
C PRO A 22 -2.47 24.16 28.25
N ALA A 23 -3.47 23.54 28.85
CA ALA A 23 -4.74 24.21 29.05
C ALA A 23 -4.39 25.54 29.74
N LEU A 24 -4.99 26.63 29.30
CA LEU A 24 -4.92 27.89 30.04
C LEU A 24 -5.11 27.55 31.50
N ALA A 25 -4.17 28.01 32.35
CA ALA A 25 -4.11 27.62 33.75
C ALA A 25 -5.50 27.74 34.39
N ASP A 26 -6.11 26.59 34.69
CA ASP A 26 -7.41 26.51 35.31
C ASP A 26 -7.40 27.29 36.63
N GLY A 27 -8.33 28.24 36.77
CA GLY A 27 -8.47 29.06 37.97
C GLY A 27 -7.88 30.46 37.89
N LEU A 28 -7.29 30.87 36.77
CA LEU A 28 -6.94 32.29 36.59
C LEU A 28 -8.16 33.16 36.35
N PRO A 29 -8.18 34.40 36.86
CA PRO A 29 -9.25 35.35 36.54
C PRO A 29 -9.26 35.66 35.04
N VAL A 30 -10.47 35.81 34.47
CA VAL A 30 -10.66 36.13 33.06
C VAL A 30 -10.93 37.61 32.90
N ALA A 31 -10.10 38.29 32.13
CA ALA A 31 -10.38 39.67 31.71
C ALA A 31 -11.03 39.65 30.32
N MET A 32 -12.34 39.88 30.25
CA MET A 32 -13.09 40.00 28.99
C MET A 32 -12.82 41.33 28.32
N ILE A 33 -12.30 41.34 27.11
CA ILE A 33 -11.96 42.53 26.35
C ILE A 33 -12.74 42.52 25.04
N ASP A 34 -13.74 43.37 24.93
CA ASP A 34 -14.29 43.70 23.62
C ASP A 34 -13.31 44.62 22.91
N VAL A 35 -12.60 44.08 21.93
CA VAL A 35 -11.57 44.85 21.21
C VAL A 35 -12.14 45.97 20.35
N ALA A 36 -13.46 46.00 20.11
CA ALA A 36 -14.15 47.10 19.45
C ALA A 36 -14.29 48.33 20.37
N ASN A 37 -14.10 48.16 21.66
CA ASN A 37 -14.14 49.31 22.60
C ASN A 37 -12.98 50.29 22.33
N THR A 38 -13.29 51.53 22.09
CA THR A 38 -12.35 52.57 21.75
C THR A 38 -11.97 53.47 22.93
N ALA A 39 -12.57 53.28 24.10
CA ALA A 39 -12.31 54.11 25.26
C ALA A 39 -10.89 53.88 25.78
N ASN A 40 -10.04 54.90 25.69
CA ASN A 40 -8.67 54.87 26.23
C ASN A 40 -8.71 54.85 27.76
N GLY A 41 -7.92 53.99 28.38
CA GLY A 41 -7.88 53.89 29.83
C GLY A 41 -7.09 52.71 30.36
N TYR A 42 -7.01 52.62 31.67
CA TYR A 42 -6.43 51.50 32.41
C TYR A 42 -7.60 50.67 32.97
N TYR A 43 -7.53 49.35 32.83
CA TYR A 43 -8.60 48.45 33.21
C TYR A 43 -8.09 47.31 34.07
N LYS A 44 -8.87 46.91 35.08
CA LYS A 44 -8.67 45.69 35.87
C LYS A 44 -9.23 44.47 35.17
N ALA A 45 -9.01 43.28 35.74
CA ALA A 45 -9.52 42.02 35.15
C ALA A 45 -11.05 41.99 35.06
N ASP A 46 -11.78 42.63 35.95
CA ASP A 46 -13.24 42.73 35.97
C ASP A 46 -13.81 43.81 35.01
N GLY A 47 -12.94 44.45 34.23
CA GLY A 47 -13.32 45.52 33.29
C GLY A 47 -13.54 46.86 33.94
N SER A 48 -13.42 47.01 35.27
CA SER A 48 -13.51 48.30 35.95
C SER A 48 -12.27 49.16 35.67
N GLU A 49 -12.43 50.48 35.78
CA GLU A 49 -11.31 51.40 35.63
C GLU A 49 -10.19 51.12 36.67
N GLY A 50 -8.95 51.06 36.19
CA GLY A 50 -7.75 50.88 36.97
C GLY A 50 -6.87 52.14 36.99
N THR A 51 -5.75 52.07 37.66
CA THR A 51 -4.72 53.09 37.64
C THR A 51 -3.46 52.57 36.94
N SER A 52 -2.52 53.45 36.69
CA SER A 52 -1.22 53.05 36.08
C SER A 52 -0.42 52.07 36.92
N SER A 53 -0.79 51.83 38.18
CA SER A 53 -0.12 50.93 39.10
C SER A 53 -0.84 49.56 39.30
N ASP A 54 -2.12 49.45 38.97
CA ASP A 54 -2.96 48.26 39.29
C ASP A 54 -3.76 47.69 38.13
N TYR A 55 -3.47 48.09 36.88
CA TYR A 55 -4.21 47.60 35.70
C TYR A 55 -3.78 46.19 35.25
N CYS A 56 -4.68 45.51 34.58
CA CYS A 56 -4.45 44.27 33.83
C CYS A 56 -4.20 44.54 32.36
N TYR A 57 -4.97 45.46 31.76
CA TYR A 57 -4.77 45.90 30.40
C TYR A 57 -5.04 47.39 30.24
N LYS A 58 -4.46 47.96 29.19
CA LYS A 58 -4.63 49.39 28.86
C LYS A 58 -5.08 49.50 27.40
N ILE A 59 -6.08 50.31 27.13
CA ILE A 59 -6.50 50.67 25.78
C ILE A 59 -5.91 52.04 25.42
N GLU A 60 -5.22 52.11 24.30
CA GLU A 60 -4.72 53.32 23.66
C GLU A 60 -5.28 53.47 22.25
N ASP A 61 -5.05 54.60 21.59
CA ASP A 61 -5.58 54.87 20.24
C ASP A 61 -5.18 53.80 19.21
N ALA A 62 -3.95 53.32 19.25
CA ALA A 62 -3.42 52.37 18.25
C ALA A 62 -3.22 50.94 18.78
N ARG A 63 -3.36 50.71 20.10
CA ARG A 63 -3.01 49.42 20.69
C ARG A 63 -3.72 49.10 21.98
N ILE A 64 -3.83 47.81 22.27
CA ILE A 64 -4.27 47.22 23.53
C ILE A 64 -3.04 46.59 24.19
N LEU A 65 -2.67 47.06 25.37
CA LEU A 65 -1.48 46.63 26.10
C LEU A 65 -1.88 45.64 27.18
N LEU A 66 -1.33 44.38 27.11
CA LEU A 66 -1.49 43.35 28.14
C LEU A 66 -0.30 43.36 29.09
N SER A 67 -0.54 43.38 30.41
CA SER A 67 0.54 43.63 31.39
C SER A 67 0.73 42.53 32.44
N LYS A 68 -0.21 41.61 32.64
CA LYS A 68 -0.17 40.58 33.68
C LYS A 68 -0.16 39.16 33.07
N THR A 69 0.55 38.24 33.70
CA THR A 69 0.66 36.85 33.33
C THR A 69 -0.27 35.92 34.11
N ASP A 70 -0.84 36.38 35.21
CA ASP A 70 -1.77 35.69 36.09
C ASP A 70 -3.26 35.92 35.71
N VAL A 71 -3.52 36.29 34.48
CA VAL A 71 -4.88 36.60 33.92
C VAL A 71 -5.00 35.93 32.55
N VAL A 72 -6.22 35.44 32.25
CA VAL A 72 -6.60 35.07 30.90
C VAL A 72 -7.30 36.26 30.23
N TYR A 73 -6.77 36.70 29.10
CA TYR A 73 -7.36 37.77 28.31
C TYR A 73 -8.29 37.22 27.23
N GLU A 74 -9.59 37.25 27.45
CA GLU A 74 -10.54 36.80 26.43
C GLU A 74 -10.89 37.97 25.50
N LEU A 75 -10.50 37.82 24.22
CA LEU A 75 -10.67 38.85 23.20
C LEU A 75 -11.87 38.54 22.31
N THR A 76 -12.76 39.51 22.15
CA THR A 76 -13.97 39.45 21.30
C THR A 76 -14.07 40.70 20.43
N GLY A 77 -14.80 40.62 19.32
CA GLY A 77 -15.11 41.81 18.48
C GLY A 77 -14.07 42.12 17.40
N LEU A 78 -14.17 43.27 16.77
CA LEU A 78 -13.33 43.70 15.62
C LEU A 78 -12.56 44.97 15.98
N THR A 79 -11.24 44.98 15.69
CA THR A 79 -10.40 46.16 15.86
C THR A 79 -9.27 46.23 14.83
N ASN A 80 -8.84 47.46 14.56
CA ASN A 80 -7.57 47.75 13.84
C ASN A 80 -6.41 48.07 14.81
N LYS A 81 -6.64 47.99 16.13
CA LYS A 81 -5.57 48.18 17.11
C LYS A 81 -4.70 46.90 17.19
N SER A 82 -3.40 47.07 17.41
CA SER A 82 -2.54 45.96 17.75
C SER A 82 -2.74 45.54 19.22
N VAL A 83 -2.71 44.22 19.47
CA VAL A 83 -2.63 43.70 20.83
C VAL A 83 -1.13 43.55 21.16
N THR A 84 -0.62 44.34 22.11
CA THR A 84 0.79 44.37 22.45
C THR A 84 0.98 43.84 23.86
N ILE A 85 1.92 42.92 24.03
CA ILE A 85 2.29 42.39 25.33
C ILE A 85 3.44 43.22 25.89
N ILE A 86 3.23 43.82 27.06
CA ILE A 86 4.29 44.53 27.77
C ILE A 86 5.09 43.48 28.52
N ASN A 87 6.39 43.44 28.26
CA ASN A 87 7.32 42.50 28.85
C ASN A 87 7.18 42.37 30.37
N SER A 88 7.01 41.16 30.89
CA SER A 88 7.09 40.89 32.31
C SER A 88 8.54 40.75 32.74
N SER A 89 8.85 41.17 33.93
CA SER A 89 10.19 41.04 34.54
C SER A 89 10.58 39.57 34.83
N LYS A 90 9.70 38.60 34.57
CA LYS A 90 9.91 37.16 34.83
C LYS A 90 9.85 36.38 33.52
N PRO A 91 10.98 35.83 33.06
CA PRO A 91 11.06 35.14 31.77
C PRO A 91 10.31 33.78 31.72
N THR A 92 9.76 33.29 32.82
CA THR A 92 9.08 32.00 32.93
C THR A 92 7.57 32.05 32.76
N ASP A 93 6.97 33.25 32.90
CA ASP A 93 5.52 33.40 32.92
C ASP A 93 4.95 33.52 31.49
N ALA A 94 3.82 32.86 31.22
CA ALA A 94 3.14 32.93 29.94
C ALA A 94 2.00 33.96 29.98
N PHE A 95 1.84 34.73 28.91
CA PHE A 95 0.61 35.51 28.68
C PHE A 95 -0.46 34.57 28.09
N ASN A 96 -1.63 34.53 28.73
CA ASN A 96 -2.72 33.66 28.35
C ASN A 96 -3.80 34.47 27.63
N ILE A 97 -4.00 34.17 26.35
CA ILE A 97 -4.97 34.87 25.50
C ILE A 97 -5.98 33.84 24.99
N ARG A 98 -7.28 34.14 25.18
CA ARG A 98 -8.36 33.37 24.58
C ARG A 98 -9.00 34.20 23.46
N LEU A 99 -9.05 33.62 22.26
CA LEU A 99 -9.73 34.24 21.12
C LEU A 99 -11.15 33.67 21.01
N ASN A 100 -12.15 34.54 21.09
CA ASN A 100 -13.56 34.18 21.04
C ASN A 100 -14.33 35.08 20.06
N GLY A 101 -14.17 34.82 18.75
CA GLY A 101 -14.76 35.64 17.69
C GLY A 101 -14.01 36.98 17.49
N ALA A 102 -12.71 37.02 17.79
CA ALA A 102 -11.89 38.21 17.65
C ALA A 102 -11.41 38.42 16.22
N THR A 103 -11.43 39.66 15.73
CA THR A 103 -10.80 40.08 14.47
C THR A 103 -9.79 41.21 14.76
N LEU A 104 -8.49 40.88 14.64
CA LEU A 104 -7.37 41.76 14.97
C LEU A 104 -6.57 42.08 13.70
N SER A 105 -6.75 43.28 13.15
CA SER A 105 -6.12 43.65 11.87
C SER A 105 -4.58 43.74 11.95
N ASP A 106 -4.05 44.20 13.09
CA ASP A 106 -2.57 44.30 13.31
C ASP A 106 -1.96 43.08 13.99
N GLY A 107 -2.79 42.18 14.53
CA GLY A 107 -2.33 40.94 15.18
C GLY A 107 -1.83 41.14 16.62
N ILE A 108 -1.18 40.10 17.14
CA ILE A 108 -0.60 40.07 18.48
C ILE A 108 0.91 40.21 18.33
N ASN A 109 1.47 41.33 18.85
CA ASN A 109 2.87 41.64 18.80
C ASN A 109 3.50 41.67 20.20
N ILE A 110 4.77 41.27 20.29
CA ILE A 110 5.57 41.42 21.52
C ILE A 110 6.43 42.67 21.42
N GLN A 111 6.20 43.62 22.29
CA GLN A 111 7.09 44.78 22.41
C GLN A 111 8.28 44.42 23.31
N ASN A 112 9.48 44.62 22.80
CA ASN A 112 10.82 44.39 23.40
C ASN A 112 11.40 42.99 23.15
N SER A 113 12.31 42.97 22.19
CA SER A 113 13.04 41.81 21.68
C SER A 113 14.14 41.24 22.58
N GLY A 114 14.22 41.65 23.84
CA GLY A 114 15.33 41.27 24.72
C GLY A 114 15.08 40.12 25.68
N TYR A 115 13.84 39.69 25.88
CA TYR A 115 13.49 38.67 26.87
C TYR A 115 12.55 37.58 26.31
N PHE A 116 12.65 36.39 26.92
CA PHE A 116 11.84 35.21 26.57
C PHE A 116 10.37 35.45 26.97
N THR A 117 9.51 35.77 26.01
CA THR A 117 8.10 35.88 26.29
C THR A 117 7.38 34.65 25.76
N ARG A 118 6.67 33.97 26.65
CA ARG A 118 5.76 32.88 26.33
C ARG A 118 4.37 33.45 26.10
N VAL A 119 3.74 33.02 25.03
CA VAL A 119 2.34 33.36 24.70
C VAL A 119 1.56 32.10 24.45
N SER A 120 0.52 31.89 25.22
CA SER A 120 -0.45 30.84 25.00
C SER A 120 -1.72 31.43 24.42
N VAL A 121 -2.09 31.01 23.23
CA VAL A 121 -3.32 31.43 22.52
C VAL A 121 -4.26 30.24 22.45
N GLU A 122 -5.39 30.34 23.16
CA GLU A 122 -6.48 29.37 23.08
C GLU A 122 -7.57 29.90 22.15
N THR A 123 -8.12 29.07 21.31
CA THR A 123 -9.33 29.38 20.51
C THR A 123 -10.55 28.79 21.17
N ALA A 124 -11.54 29.62 21.52
CA ALA A 124 -12.78 29.16 22.13
C ALA A 124 -13.50 28.19 21.17
N ALA A 125 -14.14 27.16 21.72
CA ALA A 125 -14.84 26.15 20.93
C ALA A 125 -15.92 26.80 20.03
N GLY A 126 -15.91 26.44 18.73
CA GLY A 126 -16.82 26.97 17.73
C GLY A 126 -16.56 28.43 17.31
N SER A 127 -15.53 29.08 17.87
CA SER A 127 -15.17 30.45 17.44
C SER A 127 -14.37 30.42 16.14
N SER A 128 -14.56 31.49 15.34
CA SER A 128 -13.72 31.77 14.17
C SER A 128 -13.04 33.12 14.40
N ASN A 129 -11.71 33.11 14.36
CA ASN A 129 -10.89 34.25 14.70
C ASN A 129 -10.02 34.64 13.51
N THR A 130 -9.80 35.95 13.34
CA THR A 130 -8.91 36.48 12.32
C THR A 130 -7.85 37.34 13.00
N VAL A 131 -6.58 36.99 12.78
CA VAL A 131 -5.44 37.70 13.38
C VAL A 131 -4.40 37.93 12.29
N ASN A 132 -4.00 39.18 12.06
CA ASN A 132 -3.02 39.46 11.02
C ASN A 132 -1.69 38.73 11.30
N LYS A 133 -1.14 38.87 12.52
CA LYS A 133 0.14 38.26 12.92
C LYS A 133 0.09 37.69 14.33
N LEU A 134 0.55 36.46 14.47
CA LEU A 134 0.84 35.82 15.75
C LEU A 134 2.35 35.60 15.86
N ILE A 135 3.01 36.42 16.66
CA ILE A 135 4.48 36.38 16.80
C ILE A 135 4.84 36.34 18.27
N ALA A 136 5.58 35.31 18.67
CA ALA A 136 6.20 35.22 19.99
C ALA A 136 7.46 34.36 19.91
N ARG A 137 8.38 34.47 20.89
CA ARG A 137 9.53 33.56 20.94
C ARG A 137 9.11 32.13 21.29
N ASP A 138 8.21 31.98 22.26
CA ASP A 138 7.63 30.68 22.66
C ASP A 138 6.09 30.84 22.53
N LEU A 139 5.57 30.38 21.41
CA LEU A 139 4.15 30.49 21.03
C LEU A 139 3.46 29.14 21.09
N THR A 140 2.41 29.04 21.88
CA THR A 140 1.48 27.90 21.87
C THR A 140 0.13 28.35 21.31
N ILE A 141 -0.43 27.58 20.37
CA ILE A 141 -1.78 27.78 19.85
C ILE A 141 -2.58 26.50 20.12
N SER A 142 -3.71 26.63 20.81
CA SER A 142 -4.55 25.48 21.20
C SER A 142 -6.05 25.80 21.11
N GLY A 143 -6.89 24.79 21.33
CA GLY A 143 -8.34 24.92 21.47
C GLY A 143 -9.14 24.56 20.23
N ALA A 144 -10.43 24.31 20.40
CA ALA A 144 -11.32 23.73 19.39
C ALA A 144 -11.92 24.74 18.39
N GLY A 145 -11.54 26.00 18.46
CA GLY A 145 -11.92 27.03 17.47
C GLY A 145 -10.96 27.09 16.30
N SER A 146 -11.07 28.15 15.48
CA SER A 146 -10.19 28.37 14.33
C SER A 146 -9.53 29.74 14.35
N VAL A 147 -8.31 29.81 13.77
CA VAL A 147 -7.58 31.06 13.53
C VAL A 147 -7.23 31.18 12.04
N ASN A 148 -7.56 32.32 11.46
CA ASN A 148 -7.06 32.74 10.15
C ASN A 148 -6.01 33.84 10.36
N ALA A 149 -4.79 33.63 9.87
CA ALA A 149 -3.68 34.57 10.01
C ALA A 149 -3.02 34.86 8.67
N GLN A 150 -2.20 35.93 8.62
CA GLN A 150 -1.27 36.17 7.50
C GLN A 150 0.16 35.73 7.87
N TYR A 151 0.46 35.67 9.16
CA TYR A 151 1.76 35.22 9.65
C TYR A 151 1.62 34.56 11.03
N VAL A 152 2.23 33.40 11.19
CA VAL A 152 2.38 32.71 12.48
C VAL A 152 3.83 32.27 12.60
N GLY A 153 4.56 32.84 13.54
CA GLY A 153 5.98 32.54 13.65
C GLY A 153 6.61 33.01 14.93
N SER A 154 7.92 32.91 14.98
CA SER A 154 8.71 33.32 16.13
C SER A 154 9.62 34.51 15.84
N SER A 155 9.85 35.33 16.85
CA SER A 155 10.77 36.48 16.80
C SER A 155 12.17 36.16 17.36
N GLY A 156 12.53 34.92 17.60
CA GLY A 156 13.77 34.61 18.30
C GLY A 156 14.52 33.41 17.76
N GLY A 157 15.65 33.53 17.20
CA GLY A 157 16.63 32.53 16.73
C GLY A 157 16.37 31.03 17.03
N ALA A 158 17.39 30.21 17.08
CA ALA A 158 17.29 28.73 17.21
C ALA A 158 16.57 28.22 18.48
N ASP A 159 16.43 29.04 19.53
CA ASP A 159 15.73 28.69 20.77
C ASP A 159 14.21 28.96 20.72
N ALA A 160 13.70 29.48 19.62
CA ALA A 160 12.28 29.77 19.47
C ALA A 160 11.43 28.47 19.43
N LYS A 161 10.19 28.56 19.92
CA LYS A 161 9.27 27.42 19.94
C LYS A 161 7.91 27.83 19.42
N LEU A 162 7.41 27.01 18.50
CA LEU A 162 6.02 27.05 18.06
C LEU A 162 5.39 25.70 18.36
N HIS A 163 4.30 25.72 19.13
CA HIS A 163 3.52 24.53 19.41
C HIS A 163 2.06 24.76 19.01
N ILE A 164 1.53 23.96 18.12
CA ILE A 164 0.13 24.00 17.71
C ILE A 164 -0.50 22.66 18.05
N THR A 165 -1.49 22.69 18.95
CA THR A 165 -2.14 21.48 19.45
C THR A 165 -3.67 21.62 19.43
N ASP A 166 -4.38 20.62 18.92
CA ASP A 166 -5.85 20.58 18.89
C ASP A 166 -6.55 21.80 18.28
N ALA A 167 -5.85 22.58 17.46
CA ALA A 167 -6.33 23.82 16.87
C ALA A 167 -6.43 23.75 15.34
N LYS A 168 -7.33 24.58 14.77
CA LYS A 168 -7.39 24.80 13.32
C LYS A 168 -6.76 26.15 13.00
N VAL A 169 -5.65 26.11 12.25
CA VAL A 169 -4.88 27.31 11.91
C VAL A 169 -4.74 27.41 10.40
N THR A 170 -5.17 28.52 9.81
CA THR A 170 -4.95 28.81 8.38
C THR A 170 -4.11 30.07 8.26
N VAL A 171 -2.96 29.96 7.58
CA VAL A 171 -2.05 31.07 7.34
C VAL A 171 -2.04 31.38 5.84
N ASN A 172 -2.60 32.54 5.48
CA ASN A 172 -2.57 33.03 4.10
C ASN A 172 -1.39 34.00 3.95
N VAL A 173 -0.30 33.51 3.36
CA VAL A 173 1.00 34.22 3.26
C VAL A 173 0.95 35.24 2.12
N PRO A 174 0.94 36.56 2.38
CA PRO A 174 0.67 37.56 1.33
C PRO A 174 1.90 38.08 0.60
N THR A 175 3.04 38.20 1.24
CA THR A 175 4.19 38.95 0.70
C THR A 175 5.56 38.34 0.93
N ASN A 176 5.76 37.57 1.98
CA ASN A 176 7.04 36.91 2.31
C ASN A 176 6.71 35.51 2.84
N SER A 177 7.68 34.60 2.77
CA SER A 177 7.55 33.28 3.40
C SER A 177 7.12 33.41 4.87
N ASN A 178 6.33 32.48 5.35
CA ASN A 178 6.11 32.34 6.78
C ASN A 178 7.34 31.64 7.38
N GLU A 179 8.27 32.43 7.88
CA GLU A 179 9.56 31.96 8.38
C GLU A 179 9.48 31.55 9.84
N PHE A 180 10.15 30.46 10.18
CA PHE A 180 10.28 29.97 11.53
C PHE A 180 11.72 29.50 11.82
N ASN A 181 12.30 30.01 12.91
CA ASN A 181 13.63 29.62 13.37
C ASN A 181 13.51 28.90 14.72
N GLY A 182 13.76 27.61 14.80
CA GLY A 182 13.68 26.87 16.06
C GLY A 182 12.81 25.61 15.98
N ALA A 183 12.25 25.19 17.11
CA ALA A 183 11.45 23.96 17.15
C ALA A 183 9.96 24.23 16.91
N CYS A 184 9.42 23.71 15.82
CA CYS A 184 7.98 23.70 15.51
C CYS A 184 7.40 22.30 15.77
N VAL A 185 6.39 22.21 16.64
CA VAL A 185 5.67 20.98 16.94
C VAL A 185 4.19 21.19 16.63
N ILE A 186 3.61 20.27 15.87
CA ILE A 186 2.18 20.24 15.56
C ILE A 186 1.68 18.87 16.00
N ASP A 187 0.73 18.82 16.95
CA ASP A 187 0.27 17.57 17.53
C ASP A 187 -1.23 17.53 17.84
N GLY A 188 -1.67 16.42 18.43
CA GLY A 188 -3.06 16.19 18.74
C GLY A 188 -3.95 16.13 17.49
N SER A 189 -5.09 16.75 17.55
CA SER A 189 -6.02 16.87 16.42
C SER A 189 -5.81 18.15 15.58
N ALA A 190 -4.64 18.80 15.69
CA ALA A 190 -4.36 20.05 15.00
C ALA A 190 -4.44 19.90 13.48
N GLU A 191 -5.08 20.89 12.83
CA GLU A 191 -5.11 21.01 11.37
C GLU A 191 -4.56 22.38 10.99
N VAL A 192 -3.37 22.39 10.36
CA VAL A 192 -2.63 23.61 10.04
C VAL A 192 -2.49 23.72 8.51
N ARG A 193 -2.79 24.90 7.95
CA ARG A 193 -2.67 25.19 6.53
C ARG A 193 -1.85 26.44 6.29
N PHE A 194 -0.78 26.33 5.52
CA PHE A 194 -0.01 27.46 5.00
C PHE A 194 -0.26 27.56 3.49
N ILE A 195 -0.71 28.73 3.04
CA ILE A 195 -1.08 28.98 1.63
C ILE A 195 -0.35 30.21 1.14
N ALA A 196 0.47 30.09 0.12
CA ALA A 196 1.11 31.21 -0.56
C ALA A 196 0.64 31.33 -2.02
N THR A 197 0.31 32.55 -2.43
CA THR A 197 -0.15 32.87 -3.80
C THR A 197 0.82 33.83 -4.51
N LYS A 198 2.01 34.02 -3.94
CA LYS A 198 3.10 34.86 -4.45
C LYS A 198 4.39 34.04 -4.52
N ASP A 199 5.50 34.68 -4.86
CA ASP A 199 6.80 34.07 -5.15
C ASP A 199 7.58 33.67 -3.87
N TYR A 200 6.89 33.12 -2.88
CA TYR A 200 7.46 32.74 -1.58
C TYR A 200 6.94 31.39 -1.12
N ALA A 201 7.75 30.63 -0.40
CA ALA A 201 7.32 29.38 0.20
C ALA A 201 6.23 29.65 1.25
N PRO A 202 5.16 28.84 1.30
CA PRO A 202 4.11 28.94 2.32
C PRO A 202 4.68 28.84 3.73
N LEU A 203 5.56 27.88 3.97
CA LEU A 203 6.27 27.68 5.24
C LEU A 203 7.75 27.46 4.97
N GLN A 204 8.59 28.22 5.68
CA GLN A 204 10.03 28.13 5.65
C GLN A 204 10.55 27.90 7.07
N VAL A 205 11.33 26.82 7.27
CA VAL A 205 11.98 26.53 8.54
C VAL A 205 13.48 26.74 8.37
N GLU A 206 14.00 27.71 9.10
CA GLU A 206 15.36 28.21 8.97
C GLU A 206 16.39 27.33 9.69
N ASN A 207 17.66 27.68 9.52
CA ASN A 207 18.83 27.00 10.07
C ASN A 207 18.75 26.72 11.58
N GLY A 208 18.95 25.45 11.95
CA GLY A 208 18.89 24.99 13.34
C GLY A 208 17.48 24.73 13.87
N GLY A 209 16.46 24.92 13.05
CA GLY A 209 15.08 24.58 13.39
C GLY A 209 14.75 23.11 13.22
N SER A 210 13.53 22.74 13.60
CA SER A 210 12.93 21.44 13.36
C SER A 210 11.43 21.57 13.17
N LEU A 211 10.85 20.68 12.39
CA LEU A 211 9.40 20.53 12.25
C LEU A 211 9.01 19.09 12.61
N THR A 212 8.19 18.94 13.65
CA THR A 212 7.70 17.65 14.09
C THR A 212 6.18 17.63 14.04
N LEU A 213 5.62 16.64 13.35
CA LEU A 213 4.19 16.32 13.33
C LEU A 213 3.97 15.00 14.05
N LYS A 214 2.97 14.92 14.95
CA LYS A 214 2.68 13.70 15.69
C LYS A 214 1.21 13.60 16.11
N ASP A 215 0.83 12.46 16.66
CA ASP A 215 -0.46 12.21 17.32
C ASP A 215 -1.72 12.46 16.46
N GLY A 216 -1.59 12.44 15.13
CA GLY A 216 -2.72 12.65 14.20
C GLY A 216 -2.83 14.07 13.63
N ALA A 217 -1.89 14.95 13.94
CA ALA A 217 -1.82 16.29 13.38
C ALA A 217 -1.73 16.30 11.86
N LYS A 218 -2.31 17.32 11.25
CA LYS A 218 -2.30 17.51 9.79
C LYS A 218 -1.70 18.86 9.42
N LEU A 219 -0.74 18.83 8.50
CA LEU A 219 -0.13 20.02 7.94
C LEU A 219 -0.31 20.03 6.42
N TYR A 220 -0.73 21.18 5.91
CA TYR A 220 -0.88 21.45 4.48
C TYR A 220 -0.03 22.67 4.11
N CYS A 221 0.86 22.51 3.16
CA CYS A 221 1.71 23.58 2.63
C CYS A 221 1.46 23.71 1.13
N LEU A 222 0.70 24.74 0.74
CA LEU A 222 0.28 24.93 -0.64
C LEU A 222 0.90 26.21 -1.21
N HIS A 223 1.78 26.07 -2.20
CA HIS A 223 2.18 27.15 -3.08
C HIS A 223 1.31 27.13 -4.34
N ASP A 224 0.50 28.19 -4.54
CA ASP A 224 -0.48 28.31 -5.62
C ASP A 224 -0.34 29.66 -6.34
N ASN A 225 0.79 29.85 -7.04
CA ASN A 225 1.00 31.02 -7.90
C ASN A 225 1.07 30.60 -9.38
N PRO A 226 -0.02 30.76 -10.16
CA PRO A 226 -0.01 30.42 -11.58
C PRO A 226 0.86 31.34 -12.44
N ASN A 227 1.27 32.52 -11.93
CA ASN A 227 2.00 33.55 -12.67
C ASN A 227 3.42 33.77 -12.13
N LEU A 228 4.08 32.70 -11.69
CA LEU A 228 5.44 32.79 -11.16
C LEU A 228 6.41 33.33 -12.22
N ALA A 229 7.30 34.24 -11.82
CA ALA A 229 8.28 34.84 -12.72
C ALA A 229 9.31 33.79 -13.20
N SER A 230 9.81 33.96 -14.43
CA SER A 230 10.88 33.09 -14.96
C SER A 230 12.11 33.13 -14.06
N GLY A 231 12.64 31.94 -13.71
CA GLY A 231 13.81 31.80 -12.86
C GLY A 231 13.55 31.87 -11.34
N SER A 232 12.29 32.06 -10.90
CA SER A 232 11.93 31.92 -9.50
C SER A 232 11.90 30.45 -9.11
N TYR A 233 12.45 30.12 -7.96
CA TYR A 233 12.35 28.81 -7.32
C TYR A 233 11.57 28.95 -6.03
N VAL A 234 10.49 28.22 -5.86
CA VAL A 234 9.68 28.26 -4.62
C VAL A 234 9.21 26.85 -4.30
N ALA A 235 9.45 26.40 -3.08
CA ALA A 235 8.98 25.12 -2.59
C ALA A 235 7.59 25.23 -1.92
N GLY A 236 6.89 24.12 -1.82
CA GLY A 236 5.68 24.00 -0.99
C GLY A 236 6.03 24.08 0.49
N LEU A 237 7.06 23.36 0.92
CA LEU A 237 7.67 23.41 2.26
C LEU A 237 9.19 23.51 2.08
N GLU A 238 9.79 24.55 2.68
CA GLU A 238 11.22 24.77 2.60
C GLU A 238 11.85 24.67 3.98
N MET A 239 12.81 23.74 4.11
CA MET A 239 13.51 23.49 5.37
C MET A 239 15.01 23.41 5.09
N PHE A 240 15.76 24.49 5.31
CA PHE A 240 17.19 24.53 5.00
C PHE A 240 17.97 23.42 5.74
N SER A 241 18.66 23.69 6.80
CA SER A 241 19.35 22.66 7.60
C SER A 241 18.46 22.00 8.67
N ALA A 242 17.16 22.26 8.62
CA ALA A 242 16.19 21.76 9.57
C ALA A 242 15.77 20.33 9.26
N LYS A 243 15.47 19.55 10.30
CA LYS A 243 14.96 18.18 10.16
C LYS A 243 13.43 18.15 10.20
N LEU A 244 12.84 17.42 9.26
CA LEU A 244 11.42 17.10 9.22
C LEU A 244 11.18 15.71 9.84
N ARG A 245 10.28 15.62 10.81
CA ARG A 245 9.90 14.37 11.44
C ARG A 245 8.38 14.24 11.52
N LEU A 246 7.87 13.11 11.03
CA LEU A 246 6.48 12.72 11.17
C LEU A 246 6.40 11.40 11.93
N GLU A 247 5.50 11.31 12.92
CA GLU A 247 5.29 10.11 13.71
C GLU A 247 3.82 9.93 14.09
N GLY A 248 3.45 8.74 14.56
CA GLY A 248 2.07 8.39 14.88
C GLY A 248 1.19 8.34 13.63
N ASN A 249 0.00 8.95 13.69
CA ASN A 249 -0.95 9.02 12.57
C ASN A 249 -0.91 10.39 11.87
N SER A 250 0.22 11.09 11.92
CA SER A 250 0.32 12.43 11.36
C SER A 250 0.33 12.44 9.83
N TYR A 251 -0.07 13.59 9.27
CA TYR A 251 -0.22 13.78 7.83
C TYR A 251 0.40 15.09 7.37
N LEU A 252 1.24 15.04 6.35
CA LEU A 252 1.77 16.21 5.66
C LEU A 252 1.39 16.14 4.17
N GLU A 253 0.81 17.21 3.67
CA GLU A 253 0.65 17.42 2.23
C GLU A 253 1.34 18.72 1.84
N ALA A 254 2.31 18.61 0.92
CA ALA A 254 3.01 19.74 0.36
C ALA A 254 2.83 19.74 -1.17
N GLU A 255 2.43 20.88 -1.70
CA GLU A 255 2.17 21.04 -3.13
C GLU A 255 2.79 22.34 -3.64
N ALA A 256 3.64 22.21 -4.66
CA ALA A 256 4.07 23.34 -5.49
C ALA A 256 3.38 23.21 -6.85
N ARG A 257 2.25 23.89 -7.02
CA ARG A 257 1.42 23.76 -8.22
C ARG A 257 2.14 24.25 -9.47
N PRO A 258 1.93 23.58 -10.61
CA PRO A 258 2.48 24.01 -11.87
C PRO A 258 2.01 25.44 -12.21
N CYS A 259 2.94 26.29 -12.54
CA CYS A 259 2.63 27.61 -13.12
C CYS A 259 2.64 27.54 -14.65
N THR A 260 2.23 28.62 -15.30
CA THR A 260 2.25 28.76 -16.76
C THR A 260 3.68 28.84 -17.33
N ASN A 261 4.69 28.99 -16.48
CA ASN A 261 6.09 29.05 -16.86
C ASN A 261 6.68 27.63 -16.98
N PRO A 262 7.07 27.15 -18.18
CA PRO A 262 7.66 25.83 -18.37
C PRO A 262 9.03 25.66 -17.69
N ASP A 263 9.72 26.76 -17.38
CA ASP A 263 11.04 26.75 -16.72
C ASP A 263 10.94 26.67 -15.17
N TYR A 264 9.71 26.64 -14.65
CA TYR A 264 9.49 26.55 -13.21
C TYR A 264 9.64 25.12 -12.70
N ASN A 265 10.59 24.91 -11.80
CA ASN A 265 10.92 23.62 -11.21
C ASN A 265 10.84 23.65 -9.68
N GLY A 266 9.84 24.32 -9.11
CA GLY A 266 9.65 24.29 -7.65
C GLY A 266 9.36 22.90 -7.12
N ASP A 267 10.03 22.53 -6.04
CA ASP A 267 9.87 21.25 -5.36
C ASP A 267 8.70 21.30 -4.36
N ALA A 268 8.07 20.15 -4.04
CA ALA A 268 7.02 20.16 -3.02
C ALA A 268 7.63 20.29 -1.62
N ILE A 269 8.65 19.50 -1.31
CA ILE A 269 9.36 19.52 -0.04
C ILE A 269 10.86 19.61 -0.28
N VAL A 270 11.51 20.62 0.32
CA VAL A 270 12.97 20.74 0.41
C VAL A 270 13.37 20.63 1.86
N SER A 271 14.23 19.66 2.21
CA SER A 271 14.71 19.47 3.59
C SER A 271 16.12 18.90 3.62
N TYR A 272 17.13 19.76 3.65
CA TYR A 272 18.53 19.31 3.67
C TYR A 272 18.96 18.67 5.00
N GLY A 273 18.23 18.91 6.10
CA GLY A 273 18.42 18.23 7.39
C GLY A 273 17.86 16.80 7.44
N GLY A 274 17.21 16.37 6.37
CA GLY A 274 16.62 15.03 6.23
C GLY A 274 15.17 14.94 6.67
N VAL A 275 14.56 13.79 6.35
CA VAL A 275 13.13 13.50 6.60
C VAL A 275 12.98 12.11 7.21
N ASP A 276 12.29 12.04 8.36
CA ASP A 276 11.84 10.79 8.96
C ASP A 276 10.30 10.69 8.87
N VAL A 277 9.79 9.62 8.29
CA VAL A 277 8.37 9.25 8.27
C VAL A 277 8.21 7.93 8.99
N LEU A 278 7.58 7.96 10.16
CA LEU A 278 7.60 6.85 11.11
C LEU A 278 6.18 6.39 11.47
N ASP A 279 6.07 5.16 11.96
CA ASP A 279 4.83 4.54 12.46
C ASP A 279 3.73 4.46 11.37
N ASN A 280 2.67 5.27 11.48
CA ASN A 280 1.56 5.37 10.51
C ASN A 280 1.51 6.75 9.81
N ALA A 281 2.60 7.52 9.90
CA ALA A 281 2.63 8.86 9.33
C ALA A 281 2.63 8.83 7.79
N LYS A 282 2.03 9.86 7.20
CA LYS A 282 1.94 9.98 5.74
C LYS A 282 2.45 11.32 5.24
N VAL A 283 3.20 11.26 4.13
CA VAL A 283 3.61 12.42 3.36
C VAL A 283 3.06 12.32 1.95
N VAL A 284 2.46 13.38 1.47
CA VAL A 284 2.04 13.57 0.07
C VAL A 284 2.78 14.78 -0.48
N ALA A 285 3.56 14.58 -1.53
CA ALA A 285 4.39 15.63 -2.12
C ALA A 285 4.21 15.70 -3.63
N ARG A 286 3.69 16.81 -4.13
CA ARG A 286 3.39 17.00 -5.56
C ARG A 286 3.98 18.28 -6.09
N ALA A 287 4.77 18.19 -7.14
CA ALA A 287 5.41 19.36 -7.73
C ALA A 287 5.67 19.22 -9.24
N ASN A 288 6.04 20.34 -9.86
CA ASN A 288 6.64 20.31 -11.18
C ASN A 288 8.13 19.92 -11.09
N GLY A 289 8.86 20.43 -10.10
CA GLY A 289 10.18 19.98 -9.71
C GLY A 289 10.12 18.63 -8.95
N ALA A 290 11.05 18.38 -8.02
CA ALA A 290 11.03 17.16 -7.24
C ALA A 290 9.82 17.13 -6.27
N GLY A 291 9.21 15.95 -6.09
CA GLY A 291 8.26 15.76 -5.00
C GLY A 291 8.97 15.99 -3.65
N LEU A 292 10.06 15.27 -3.41
CA LEU A 292 10.98 15.50 -2.28
C LEU A 292 12.38 15.75 -2.80
N ASN A 293 13.03 16.81 -2.30
CA ASN A 293 14.46 17.09 -2.49
C ASN A 293 15.09 17.26 -1.11
N VAL A 294 15.67 16.17 -0.59
CA VAL A 294 15.96 16.08 0.84
C VAL A 294 17.34 15.48 1.11
N GLY A 295 17.84 15.68 2.32
CA GLY A 295 18.99 14.95 2.84
C GLY A 295 18.70 13.47 3.00
N ALA A 296 19.06 12.87 4.13
CA ALA A 296 18.71 11.48 4.39
C ALA A 296 17.18 11.31 4.53
N LEU A 297 16.62 10.32 3.82
CA LEU A 297 15.20 9.95 3.90
C LEU A 297 15.05 8.61 4.61
N THR A 298 14.24 8.57 5.67
CA THR A 298 13.87 7.33 6.37
C THR A 298 12.35 7.17 6.37
N VAL A 299 11.87 5.99 5.94
CA VAL A 299 10.46 5.59 6.01
C VAL A 299 10.39 4.28 6.76
N SER A 300 9.81 4.27 7.97
CA SER A 300 9.86 3.10 8.86
C SER A 300 8.57 2.93 9.66
N GLY A 301 7.92 1.77 9.53
CA GLY A 301 6.65 1.41 10.17
C GLY A 301 5.60 0.95 9.16
N GLU A 302 4.73 0.01 9.55
CA GLU A 302 3.74 -0.62 8.65
C GLU A 302 2.79 0.39 7.97
N GLY A 303 2.51 1.53 8.59
CA GLY A 303 1.66 2.58 8.04
C GLY A 303 2.42 3.78 7.51
N ALA A 304 3.75 3.84 7.71
CA ALA A 304 4.59 4.92 7.23
C ALA A 304 4.61 4.94 5.70
N ARG A 305 4.23 6.09 5.10
CA ARG A 305 4.06 6.16 3.67
C ARG A 305 4.47 7.51 3.09
N ILE A 306 5.10 7.46 1.94
CA ILE A 306 5.35 8.61 1.07
C ILE A 306 4.68 8.37 -0.28
N ASP A 307 3.90 9.37 -0.72
CA ASP A 307 3.36 9.49 -2.08
C ASP A 307 4.03 10.71 -2.72
N ALA A 308 4.99 10.51 -3.63
CA ALA A 308 5.77 11.57 -4.25
C ALA A 308 5.56 11.62 -5.77
N GLU A 309 5.15 12.77 -6.28
CA GLU A 309 4.92 13.00 -7.71
C GLU A 309 5.72 14.19 -8.22
N SER A 310 6.45 13.98 -9.31
CA SER A 310 7.12 15.02 -10.07
C SER A 310 6.72 15.00 -11.54
N LYS A 311 6.42 16.18 -12.10
CA LYS A 311 6.08 16.30 -13.52
C LYS A 311 7.28 16.52 -14.43
N ALA A 312 8.36 17.10 -13.93
CA ALA A 312 9.53 17.47 -14.74
C ALA A 312 10.89 17.03 -14.15
N ALA A 313 10.90 16.38 -12.99
CA ALA A 313 12.12 15.94 -12.30
C ALA A 313 11.96 14.54 -11.69
N SER A 314 12.60 14.29 -10.54
CA SER A 314 12.47 13.04 -9.79
C SER A 314 11.33 13.12 -8.77
N GLY A 315 10.59 12.04 -8.58
CA GLY A 315 9.60 11.95 -7.50
C GLY A 315 10.26 12.17 -6.13
N VAL A 316 11.36 11.48 -5.88
CA VAL A 316 12.22 11.63 -4.70
C VAL A 316 13.66 11.84 -5.15
N ALA A 317 14.30 12.91 -4.68
CA ALA A 317 15.74 13.17 -4.77
C ALA A 317 16.30 13.28 -3.34
N ALA A 318 17.15 12.34 -2.92
CA ALA A 318 17.64 12.30 -1.54
C ALA A 318 19.15 12.00 -1.49
N ASP A 319 19.84 12.41 -0.40
CA ASP A 319 21.24 12.04 -0.20
C ASP A 319 21.39 10.54 0.10
N SER A 320 20.42 9.96 0.78
CA SER A 320 20.26 8.51 0.93
C SER A 320 18.79 8.18 1.21
N VAL A 321 18.38 6.95 0.88
CA VAL A 321 17.03 6.48 1.11
C VAL A 321 17.06 5.18 1.90
N THR A 322 16.30 5.12 2.98
CA THR A 322 16.08 3.91 3.77
C THR A 322 14.58 3.69 3.95
N VAL A 323 14.09 2.52 3.53
CA VAL A 323 12.70 2.08 3.71
C VAL A 323 12.73 0.78 4.46
N GLU A 324 12.08 0.69 5.61
CA GLU A 324 12.16 -0.51 6.45
C GLU A 324 10.93 -0.71 7.33
N ASN A 325 10.84 -1.88 7.99
CA ASN A 325 9.79 -2.20 8.96
C ASN A 325 8.37 -1.99 8.41
N GLY A 326 8.12 -2.36 7.15
CA GLY A 326 6.82 -2.19 6.51
C GLY A 326 6.56 -0.81 5.91
N GLY A 327 7.53 0.08 5.91
CA GLY A 327 7.43 1.40 5.28
C GLY A 327 7.17 1.32 3.78
N THR A 328 6.47 2.31 3.25
CA THR A 328 6.05 2.36 1.84
C THR A 328 6.51 3.66 1.17
N ILE A 329 7.06 3.54 -0.03
CA ILE A 329 7.25 4.67 -0.96
C ILE A 329 6.53 4.36 -2.27
N ASP A 330 5.60 5.25 -2.65
CA ASP A 330 5.07 5.35 -4.00
C ASP A 330 5.65 6.62 -4.63
N ALA A 331 6.45 6.46 -5.66
CA ALA A 331 7.09 7.60 -6.31
C ALA A 331 6.92 7.57 -7.82
N SER A 332 6.64 8.74 -8.39
CA SER A 332 6.62 8.92 -9.83
C SER A 332 7.39 10.16 -10.25
N GLY A 333 8.11 10.07 -11.38
CA GLY A 333 8.90 11.18 -11.89
C GLY A 333 9.14 11.10 -13.41
N SER A 334 9.34 12.25 -14.04
CA SER A 334 9.64 12.26 -15.48
C SER A 334 11.06 11.80 -15.79
N TRP A 335 12.00 11.93 -14.84
CA TRP A 335 13.38 11.46 -14.97
C TRP A 335 13.57 10.16 -14.21
N GLN A 336 13.56 10.22 -12.88
CA GLN A 336 13.58 9.06 -12.00
C GLN A 336 12.36 9.11 -11.08
N ALA A 337 11.87 7.96 -10.64
CA ALA A 337 10.96 7.93 -9.50
C ALA A 337 11.74 8.20 -8.20
N ILE A 338 12.89 7.54 -8.04
CA ILE A 338 13.85 7.81 -6.95
C ILE A 338 15.25 8.05 -7.52
N TYR A 339 15.84 9.18 -7.12
CA TYR A 339 17.26 9.49 -7.28
C TYR A 339 17.92 9.58 -5.91
N SER A 340 18.73 8.58 -5.56
CA SER A 340 19.56 8.61 -4.34
C SER A 340 20.97 9.05 -4.69
N ARG A 341 21.43 10.15 -4.09
CA ARG A 341 22.81 10.66 -4.26
C ARG A 341 23.85 9.76 -3.56
N GLY A 342 23.43 8.83 -2.75
CA GLY A 342 24.21 7.81 -2.07
C GLY A 342 23.51 6.47 -2.12
N ASP A 343 23.51 5.74 -1.00
CA ASP A 343 22.92 4.43 -0.89
C ASP A 343 21.38 4.46 -0.92
N PHE A 344 20.81 3.42 -1.52
CA PHE A 344 19.41 3.07 -1.37
C PHE A 344 19.28 1.74 -0.61
N LYS A 345 18.42 1.70 0.43
CA LYS A 345 18.16 0.51 1.24
C LYS A 345 16.67 0.27 1.40
N ALA A 346 16.23 -0.94 1.07
CA ALA A 346 14.90 -1.43 1.35
C ALA A 346 14.98 -2.66 2.26
N GLY A 347 14.52 -2.56 3.49
CA GLY A 347 14.59 -3.61 4.51
C GLY A 347 13.30 -4.41 4.63
N ALA A 348 13.21 -5.20 5.69
CA ALA A 348 12.12 -6.14 5.92
C ALA A 348 10.73 -5.49 5.85
N GLY A 349 9.85 -6.08 5.03
CA GLY A 349 8.48 -5.62 4.83
C GLY A 349 8.33 -4.32 4.04
N ALA A 350 9.44 -3.68 3.63
CA ALA A 350 9.38 -2.47 2.82
C ALA A 350 8.67 -2.71 1.48
N PHE A 351 7.83 -1.76 1.09
CA PHE A 351 7.20 -1.72 -0.22
C PHE A 351 7.59 -0.45 -0.97
N VAL A 352 8.19 -0.62 -2.15
CA VAL A 352 8.65 0.49 -2.99
C VAL A 352 8.06 0.33 -4.38
N ASN A 353 7.20 1.26 -4.77
CA ASN A 353 6.52 1.27 -6.06
C ASN A 353 6.95 2.50 -6.86
N LEU A 354 7.49 2.29 -8.06
CA LEU A 354 8.18 3.30 -8.84
C LEU A 354 7.70 3.32 -10.28
N GLU A 355 7.28 4.50 -10.72
CA GLU A 355 6.94 4.78 -12.12
C GLU A 355 7.77 5.96 -12.63
N SER A 356 8.38 5.87 -13.81
CA SER A 356 9.19 6.96 -14.30
C SER A 356 9.22 7.09 -15.83
N GLY A 357 9.52 8.29 -16.29
CA GLY A 357 9.79 8.57 -17.70
C GLY A 357 11.17 8.09 -18.14
N GLY A 358 12.14 8.03 -17.23
CA GLY A 358 13.51 7.53 -17.42
C GLY A 358 13.78 6.29 -16.58
N CYS A 359 14.89 6.24 -15.84
CA CYS A 359 15.23 5.18 -14.90
C CYS A 359 14.32 5.24 -13.66
N ALA A 360 13.76 4.10 -13.20
CA ALA A 360 12.85 4.16 -12.06
C ALA A 360 13.59 4.43 -10.74
N LEU A 361 14.67 3.70 -10.47
CA LEU A 361 15.54 3.94 -9.32
C LEU A 361 16.99 4.09 -9.77
N TRP A 362 17.58 5.22 -9.39
CA TRP A 362 19.00 5.51 -9.61
C TRP A 362 19.69 5.75 -8.27
N ALA A 363 20.67 4.92 -7.92
CA ALA A 363 21.52 5.10 -6.75
C ALA A 363 22.96 5.44 -7.19
N GLU A 364 23.51 6.53 -6.65
CA GLU A 364 24.93 6.89 -6.84
C GLU A 364 25.85 6.03 -5.97
N GLY A 365 25.34 5.45 -4.89
CA GLY A 365 25.97 4.45 -4.02
C GLY A 365 25.49 3.03 -4.32
N ASN A 366 25.37 2.23 -3.26
CA ASN A 366 24.89 0.86 -3.33
C ASN A 366 23.35 0.79 -3.30
N LEU A 367 22.81 -0.28 -3.89
CA LEU A 367 21.40 -0.63 -3.78
C LEU A 367 21.29 -1.94 -2.98
N ALA A 368 20.61 -1.90 -1.85
CA ALA A 368 20.38 -3.08 -1.03
C ALA A 368 18.88 -3.32 -0.82
N ALA A 369 18.43 -4.57 -1.01
CA ALA A 369 17.10 -5.03 -0.70
C ALA A 369 17.19 -6.29 0.17
N ASP A 370 16.63 -6.26 1.39
CA ASP A 370 16.60 -7.42 2.30
C ASP A 370 15.20 -7.59 2.91
N GLY A 371 14.43 -8.55 2.38
CA GLY A 371 13.05 -8.79 2.78
C GLY A 371 12.05 -7.75 2.26
N ALA A 372 12.34 -7.11 1.13
CA ALA A 372 11.54 -6.04 0.53
C ALA A 372 10.79 -6.49 -0.73
N LEU A 373 9.74 -5.74 -1.07
CA LEU A 373 9.09 -5.77 -2.38
C LEU A 373 9.38 -4.45 -3.11
N ILE A 374 10.05 -4.53 -4.27
CA ILE A 374 10.32 -3.38 -5.13
C ILE A 374 9.65 -3.62 -6.48
N GLN A 375 8.79 -2.71 -6.89
CA GLN A 375 8.19 -2.65 -8.22
C GLN A 375 8.72 -1.42 -8.95
N ALA A 376 9.35 -1.61 -10.10
CA ALA A 376 9.98 -0.55 -10.85
C ALA A 376 9.60 -0.64 -12.33
N VAL A 377 8.88 0.37 -12.83
CA VAL A 377 8.35 0.43 -14.19
C VAL A 377 8.79 1.74 -14.86
N PRO A 378 9.97 1.78 -15.48
CA PRO A 378 10.42 2.90 -16.28
C PRO A 378 9.83 2.85 -17.69
N ASN A 379 9.67 4.03 -18.31
CA ASN A 379 9.21 4.10 -19.71
C ASN A 379 10.35 3.97 -20.72
N LYS A 380 11.60 4.35 -20.39
CA LYS A 380 12.66 4.51 -21.40
C LYS A 380 14.05 3.98 -21.03
N ASP A 381 14.30 3.51 -19.83
CA ASP A 381 15.64 3.16 -19.38
C ASP A 381 15.62 1.90 -18.47
N VAL A 382 16.73 1.61 -17.83
CA VAL A 382 16.86 0.56 -16.83
C VAL A 382 15.91 0.79 -15.66
N ALA A 383 15.34 -0.29 -15.11
CA ALA A 383 14.43 -0.13 -13.98
C ALA A 383 15.18 0.20 -12.68
N LEU A 384 16.25 -0.54 -12.38
CA LEU A 384 17.09 -0.31 -11.19
C LEU A 384 18.55 -0.12 -11.63
N PHE A 385 19.12 1.02 -11.26
CA PHE A 385 20.51 1.34 -11.54
C PHE A 385 21.28 1.70 -10.26
N SER A 386 22.50 1.13 -10.11
CA SER A 386 23.45 1.46 -9.04
C SER A 386 24.83 1.77 -9.61
N LYS A 387 25.49 2.83 -9.11
CA LYS A 387 26.94 3.04 -9.38
C LYS A 387 27.83 2.19 -8.49
N GLY A 388 27.34 1.69 -7.37
CA GLY A 388 27.97 0.71 -6.51
C GLY A 388 27.47 -0.69 -6.80
N ASP A 389 27.39 -1.50 -5.75
CA ASP A 389 26.89 -2.86 -5.79
C ASP A 389 25.37 -2.93 -5.68
N VAL A 390 24.78 -4.03 -6.16
CA VAL A 390 23.39 -4.39 -5.94
C VAL A 390 23.35 -5.69 -5.14
N ASP A 391 22.78 -5.64 -3.94
CA ASP A 391 22.65 -6.79 -3.04
C ASP A 391 21.17 -7.06 -2.73
N ILE A 392 20.63 -8.17 -3.23
CA ILE A 392 19.23 -8.55 -3.12
C ILE A 392 19.11 -9.82 -2.31
N LYS A 393 18.49 -9.76 -1.13
CA LYS A 393 18.29 -10.88 -0.23
C LYS A 393 16.83 -11.00 0.16
N LYS A 394 16.29 -12.23 0.12
CA LYS A 394 14.92 -12.51 0.60
C LYS A 394 13.88 -11.51 0.09
N SER A 395 14.05 -10.99 -1.12
CA SER A 395 13.27 -9.91 -1.67
C SER A 395 12.56 -10.31 -2.95
N THR A 396 11.46 -9.62 -3.25
CA THR A 396 10.80 -9.70 -4.54
C THR A 396 11.06 -8.42 -5.32
N ILE A 397 11.65 -8.56 -6.49
CA ILE A 397 11.92 -7.44 -7.41
C ILE A 397 11.11 -7.66 -8.69
N ILE A 398 10.24 -6.71 -9.01
CA ILE A 398 9.51 -6.63 -10.27
C ILE A 398 10.08 -5.44 -11.03
N ALA A 399 10.95 -5.70 -12.00
CA ALA A 399 11.66 -4.66 -12.74
C ALA A 399 11.35 -4.78 -14.24
N ARG A 400 10.56 -3.86 -14.78
CA ARG A 400 10.01 -3.94 -16.13
C ARG A 400 10.54 -2.82 -17.03
N ALA A 401 11.77 -2.94 -17.51
CA ALA A 401 12.42 -2.02 -18.44
C ALA A 401 11.97 -2.32 -19.88
N GLU A 402 10.77 -1.87 -20.27
CA GLU A 402 10.17 -2.22 -21.57
C GLU A 402 10.97 -1.76 -22.80
N SER A 403 11.79 -0.72 -22.66
CA SER A 403 12.67 -0.20 -23.71
C SER A 403 14.14 -0.13 -23.30
N GLY A 404 14.48 -0.61 -22.10
CA GLY A 404 15.86 -0.71 -21.60
C GLY A 404 16.50 -2.06 -21.94
N ASP A 405 17.82 -2.04 -22.11
CA ASP A 405 18.59 -3.27 -22.43
C ASP A 405 18.63 -4.26 -21.25
N GLU A 406 18.68 -3.76 -20.02
CA GLU A 406 18.70 -4.56 -18.79
C GLU A 406 17.63 -4.04 -17.83
N ALA A 407 17.05 -4.92 -17.02
CA ALA A 407 16.11 -4.51 -15.98
C ALA A 407 16.85 -4.00 -14.73
N ILE A 408 17.97 -4.66 -14.36
CA ILE A 408 18.84 -4.27 -13.25
C ILE A 408 20.26 -4.12 -13.78
N ARG A 409 20.87 -2.96 -13.52
CA ARG A 409 22.25 -2.65 -13.91
C ARG A 409 23.04 -2.11 -12.72
N ALA A 410 24.27 -2.57 -12.54
CA ALA A 410 25.22 -2.02 -11.59
C ALA A 410 26.56 -1.73 -12.27
N ARG A 411 27.35 -0.81 -11.70
CA ARG A 411 28.77 -0.69 -12.04
C ARG A 411 29.64 -1.61 -11.20
N GLY A 412 29.19 -1.97 -10.01
CA GLY A 412 29.77 -2.96 -9.13
C GLY A 412 29.15 -4.34 -9.36
N ASP A 413 29.24 -5.20 -8.36
CA ASP A 413 28.72 -6.55 -8.39
C ASP A 413 27.20 -6.58 -8.16
N ILE A 414 26.50 -7.52 -8.84
CA ILE A 414 25.09 -7.83 -8.56
C ILE A 414 25.05 -9.20 -7.90
N THR A 415 24.46 -9.24 -6.70
CA THR A 415 24.19 -10.49 -5.98
C THR A 415 22.71 -10.61 -5.65
N ALA A 416 22.15 -11.82 -5.85
CA ALA A 416 20.79 -12.14 -5.42
C ALA A 416 20.76 -13.51 -4.75
N ASN A 417 20.12 -13.59 -3.58
CA ASN A 417 19.97 -14.83 -2.84
C ASN A 417 18.61 -14.93 -2.15
N LEU A 418 17.99 -16.11 -2.20
CA LEU A 418 16.66 -16.38 -1.64
C LEU A 418 15.60 -15.35 -2.11
N SER A 419 15.62 -15.01 -3.40
CA SER A 419 14.84 -13.90 -3.93
C SER A 419 14.00 -14.30 -5.14
N TRP A 420 12.97 -13.51 -5.42
CA TRP A 420 12.12 -13.62 -6.60
C TRP A 420 12.35 -12.41 -7.50
N LEU A 421 12.89 -12.64 -8.70
CA LEU A 421 13.19 -11.60 -9.67
C LEU A 421 12.28 -11.76 -10.89
N ASP A 422 11.34 -10.84 -11.10
CA ASP A 422 10.50 -10.76 -12.30
C ASP A 422 11.00 -9.60 -13.17
N LEU A 423 11.80 -9.94 -14.17
CA LEU A 423 12.57 -9.00 -14.97
C LEU A 423 12.08 -8.98 -16.41
N LYS A 424 11.95 -7.77 -16.97
CA LYS A 424 11.63 -7.56 -18.37
C LYS A 424 12.59 -6.55 -18.98
N SER A 425 13.19 -6.91 -20.13
CA SER A 425 14.11 -6.03 -20.87
C SER A 425 14.06 -6.34 -22.37
N THR A 426 14.57 -5.42 -23.20
CA THR A 426 14.60 -5.61 -24.66
C THR A 426 15.64 -6.64 -25.11
N SER A 427 16.78 -6.76 -24.41
CA SER A 427 17.82 -7.74 -24.69
C SER A 427 17.43 -9.17 -24.32
N GLY A 428 16.45 -9.34 -23.44
CA GLY A 428 16.13 -10.64 -22.81
C GLY A 428 17.08 -11.01 -21.67
N GLU A 429 18.13 -10.21 -21.42
CA GLU A 429 19.02 -10.32 -20.26
C GLU A 429 18.55 -9.35 -19.18
N GLY A 430 17.72 -9.83 -18.27
CA GLY A 430 17.16 -8.98 -17.22
C GLY A 430 18.20 -8.48 -16.21
N VAL A 431 19.20 -9.30 -15.93
CA VAL A 431 20.29 -9.02 -14.98
C VAL A 431 21.50 -9.90 -15.24
N THR A 432 22.69 -9.34 -15.08
CA THR A 432 23.97 -10.08 -15.11
C THR A 432 24.62 -10.02 -13.73
N GLY A 433 24.78 -11.15 -13.05
CA GLY A 433 25.34 -11.20 -11.69
C GLY A 433 25.35 -12.59 -11.07
N THR A 434 25.74 -12.68 -9.79
CA THR A 434 25.74 -13.92 -9.01
C THR A 434 24.38 -14.14 -8.36
N ILE A 435 23.61 -15.11 -8.87
CA ILE A 435 22.28 -15.43 -8.38
C ILE A 435 22.29 -16.84 -7.79
N THR A 436 21.78 -16.97 -6.57
CA THR A 436 21.72 -18.23 -5.83
C THR A 436 20.36 -18.39 -5.14
N ASN A 437 19.87 -19.61 -5.01
CA ASN A 437 18.65 -19.95 -4.25
C ASN A 437 17.45 -19.04 -4.57
N SER A 438 17.25 -18.73 -5.84
CA SER A 438 16.31 -17.68 -6.27
C SER A 438 15.48 -18.13 -7.46
N VAL A 439 14.35 -17.45 -7.66
CA VAL A 439 13.54 -17.55 -8.87
C VAL A 439 13.82 -16.34 -9.75
N VAL A 440 14.14 -16.56 -11.02
CA VAL A 440 14.42 -15.49 -11.97
C VAL A 440 13.56 -15.66 -13.22
N PHE A 441 12.74 -14.67 -13.51
CA PHE A 441 12.04 -14.52 -14.78
C PHE A 441 12.78 -13.50 -15.64
N ASN A 442 13.08 -13.88 -16.87
CA ASN A 442 13.52 -12.98 -17.93
C ASN A 442 12.48 -13.01 -19.05
N ASN A 443 11.78 -11.89 -19.27
CA ASN A 443 10.73 -11.78 -20.29
C ASN A 443 9.70 -12.93 -20.25
N ASN A 444 9.16 -13.22 -19.09
CA ASN A 444 8.18 -14.27 -18.81
C ASN A 444 8.73 -15.72 -18.86
N VAL A 445 10.01 -15.92 -19.06
CA VAL A 445 10.64 -17.25 -18.95
C VAL A 445 11.39 -17.35 -17.62
N GLY A 446 10.85 -18.13 -16.71
CA GLY A 446 11.35 -18.29 -15.35
C GLY A 446 12.18 -19.55 -15.16
N THR A 447 13.20 -19.45 -14.30
CA THR A 447 14.02 -20.58 -13.87
C THR A 447 14.29 -20.48 -12.37
N VAL A 448 14.22 -21.61 -11.68
CA VAL A 448 14.65 -21.74 -10.29
C VAL A 448 16.13 -22.09 -10.26
N ILE A 449 16.89 -21.35 -9.45
CA ILE A 449 18.35 -21.54 -9.26
C ILE A 449 18.57 -21.98 -7.82
N GLY A 450 19.10 -23.19 -7.63
CA GLY A 450 19.35 -23.76 -6.29
C GLY A 450 18.07 -23.99 -5.48
N ASP A 451 18.13 -23.74 -4.17
CA ASP A 451 17.02 -23.96 -3.24
C ASP A 451 16.28 -22.64 -2.94
N ALA A 452 15.28 -22.31 -3.76
CA ALA A 452 14.52 -21.09 -3.66
C ALA A 452 13.33 -21.21 -2.70
N VAL A 453 13.04 -20.12 -1.98
CA VAL A 453 11.86 -19.98 -1.10
C VAL A 453 11.14 -18.68 -1.42
N THR A 454 9.81 -18.70 -1.55
CA THR A 454 9.06 -17.46 -1.71
C THR A 454 9.02 -16.67 -0.39
N ASN A 455 9.15 -15.34 -0.47
CA ASN A 455 9.23 -14.46 0.70
C ASN A 455 8.02 -13.53 0.83
N VAL A 456 7.20 -13.44 -0.21
CA VAL A 456 5.90 -12.75 -0.26
C VAL A 456 4.95 -13.60 -1.10
N ASN A 457 3.68 -13.24 -1.18
CA ASN A 457 2.77 -13.81 -2.16
C ASN A 457 3.26 -13.49 -3.56
N ASN A 458 3.47 -14.52 -4.39
CA ASN A 458 3.98 -14.36 -5.75
C ASN A 458 2.95 -14.84 -6.77
N PHE A 459 3.07 -14.34 -7.99
CA PHE A 459 2.18 -14.65 -9.09
C PHE A 459 2.97 -15.04 -10.34
N ILE A 460 2.60 -16.15 -10.96
CA ILE A 460 3.09 -16.58 -12.28
C ILE A 460 2.02 -16.22 -13.30
N ASP A 461 2.32 -15.24 -14.16
CA ASP A 461 1.39 -14.71 -15.16
C ASP A 461 1.00 -15.77 -16.20
N ARG A 462 -0.18 -15.63 -16.83
CA ARG A 462 -0.71 -16.52 -17.87
C ARG A 462 0.26 -16.78 -19.02
N ASN A 463 1.04 -15.79 -19.39
CA ASN A 463 2.00 -15.88 -20.48
C ASN A 463 3.41 -16.27 -20.01
N ALA A 464 3.57 -16.54 -18.72
CA ALA A 464 4.85 -16.94 -18.14
C ALA A 464 5.00 -18.45 -18.05
N SER A 465 6.24 -18.90 -18.14
CA SER A 465 6.62 -20.29 -17.86
C SER A 465 7.71 -20.31 -16.79
N LEU A 466 7.56 -21.16 -15.78
CA LEU A 466 8.57 -21.39 -14.75
C LEU A 466 9.10 -22.82 -14.86
N THR A 467 10.40 -22.98 -14.92
CA THR A 467 11.06 -24.29 -14.87
C THR A 467 11.81 -24.46 -13.55
N ILE A 468 11.55 -25.57 -12.86
CA ILE A 468 12.31 -26.03 -11.71
C ILE A 468 13.22 -27.16 -12.22
N PRO A 469 14.51 -26.90 -12.51
CA PRO A 469 15.39 -27.89 -13.11
C PRO A 469 15.78 -28.98 -12.12
N GLU A 470 16.34 -30.10 -12.64
CA GLU A 470 16.91 -31.16 -11.79
C GLU A 470 17.95 -30.58 -10.83
N GLY A 471 17.90 -30.99 -9.57
CA GLY A 471 18.80 -30.50 -8.51
C GLY A 471 18.45 -29.16 -7.91
N ALA A 472 17.40 -28.48 -8.41
CA ALA A 472 16.85 -27.29 -7.80
C ALA A 472 15.56 -27.57 -7.03
N SER A 473 15.22 -26.70 -6.08
CA SER A 473 13.97 -26.78 -5.34
C SER A 473 13.27 -25.41 -5.24
N LEU A 474 11.92 -25.41 -5.26
CA LEU A 474 11.09 -24.26 -4.95
C LEU A 474 10.17 -24.61 -3.80
N ILE A 475 10.24 -23.82 -2.72
CA ILE A 475 9.38 -23.95 -1.54
C ILE A 475 8.50 -22.71 -1.45
N VAL A 476 7.18 -22.90 -1.28
CA VAL A 476 6.28 -21.81 -0.94
C VAL A 476 6.44 -21.51 0.55
N GLY A 477 6.79 -20.28 0.90
CA GLY A 477 7.03 -19.88 2.29
C GLY A 477 5.79 -20.02 3.15
N ASP A 478 5.98 -20.20 4.45
CA ASP A 478 4.92 -20.44 5.43
C ASP A 478 3.89 -19.30 5.42
N GLY A 479 2.60 -19.67 5.25
CA GLY A 479 1.49 -18.73 5.22
C GLY A 479 1.40 -17.86 3.96
N LEU A 480 2.27 -18.09 2.97
CA LEU A 480 2.27 -17.38 1.69
C LEU A 480 1.50 -18.14 0.62
N ASP A 481 1.02 -17.44 -0.39
CA ASP A 481 0.32 -17.99 -1.55
C ASP A 481 1.16 -17.79 -2.83
N LEU A 482 1.39 -18.89 -3.55
CA LEU A 482 1.89 -18.87 -4.92
C LEU A 482 0.70 -19.04 -5.87
N ARG A 483 0.34 -17.99 -6.58
CA ARG A 483 -0.74 -18.05 -7.57
C ARG A 483 -0.16 -18.34 -8.95
N ASN A 484 -0.67 -19.37 -9.62
CA ASN A 484 -0.21 -19.77 -10.94
C ASN A 484 -1.35 -19.69 -11.98
N ASP A 485 -1.18 -18.82 -12.97
CA ASP A 485 -2.00 -18.78 -14.19
C ASP A 485 -1.19 -19.22 -15.44
N GLY A 486 0.13 -19.38 -15.28
CA GLY A 486 1.08 -19.76 -16.32
C GLY A 486 1.36 -21.27 -16.41
N VAL A 487 2.54 -21.61 -16.90
CA VAL A 487 3.01 -22.98 -17.02
C VAL A 487 4.16 -23.24 -16.04
N VAL A 488 4.09 -24.30 -15.24
CA VAL A 488 5.17 -24.70 -14.34
C VAL A 488 5.68 -26.08 -14.74
N ASN A 489 6.96 -26.16 -15.11
CA ASN A 489 7.67 -27.38 -15.47
C ASN A 489 8.50 -27.85 -14.28
N VAL A 490 8.10 -28.91 -13.60
CA VAL A 490 8.77 -29.45 -12.43
C VAL A 490 9.66 -30.62 -12.85
N LEU A 491 10.97 -30.39 -12.97
CA LEU A 491 11.98 -31.43 -13.18
C LEU A 491 12.75 -31.72 -11.87
N GLY A 492 12.82 -30.73 -10.98
CA GLY A 492 13.41 -30.80 -9.65
C GLY A 492 12.37 -31.04 -8.56
N THR A 493 12.45 -30.30 -7.45
CA THR A 493 11.54 -30.43 -6.31
C THR A 493 10.65 -29.20 -6.16
N PHE A 494 9.33 -29.40 -6.09
CA PHE A 494 8.35 -28.35 -5.73
C PHE A 494 7.66 -28.75 -4.44
N ASN A 495 7.64 -27.84 -3.45
CA ASN A 495 7.04 -28.10 -2.15
C ASN A 495 6.22 -26.89 -1.69
N VAL A 496 4.95 -27.11 -1.41
CA VAL A 496 4.04 -26.07 -0.91
C VAL A 496 4.22 -25.82 0.59
N GLY A 497 4.76 -26.80 1.33
CA GLY A 497 5.01 -26.67 2.77
C GLY A 497 3.75 -26.29 3.55
N ASN A 498 3.87 -25.25 4.40
CA ASN A 498 2.75 -24.62 5.10
C ASN A 498 2.18 -23.40 4.36
N GLY A 499 2.61 -23.15 3.14
CA GLY A 499 2.04 -22.15 2.25
C GLY A 499 0.82 -22.69 1.49
N THR A 500 0.40 -21.95 0.48
CA THR A 500 -0.69 -22.33 -0.43
C THR A 500 -0.25 -22.21 -1.88
N LEU A 501 -0.84 -23.05 -2.73
CA LEU A 501 -0.71 -22.96 -4.18
C LEU A 501 -2.11 -22.82 -4.79
N THR A 502 -2.36 -21.71 -5.44
CA THR A 502 -3.60 -21.44 -6.15
C THR A 502 -3.38 -21.50 -7.65
N CYS A 503 -3.83 -22.56 -8.33
CA CYS A 503 -3.81 -22.64 -9.78
C CYS A 503 -5.08 -21.98 -10.35
N LEU A 504 -4.89 -21.01 -11.24
CA LEU A 504 -5.97 -20.37 -12.01
C LEU A 504 -6.15 -21.06 -13.37
N ASN A 505 -5.10 -21.70 -13.87
CA ASN A 505 -5.11 -22.51 -15.07
C ASN A 505 -4.62 -23.92 -14.71
N HIS A 506 -5.52 -24.92 -14.79
CA HIS A 506 -5.21 -26.31 -14.45
C HIS A 506 -4.76 -27.06 -15.70
N SER A 507 -3.77 -27.95 -15.54
CA SER A 507 -3.26 -28.78 -16.63
C SER A 507 -2.75 -30.14 -16.12
N GLY A 508 -2.64 -31.10 -17.04
CA GLY A 508 -2.18 -32.45 -16.74
C GLY A 508 -3.26 -33.38 -16.22
N GLY A 509 -2.86 -34.53 -15.73
CA GLY A 509 -3.74 -35.58 -15.27
C GLY A 509 -4.62 -36.21 -16.40
N LEU A 510 -5.30 -37.26 -16.06
CA LEU A 510 -6.25 -37.90 -16.94
C LEU A 510 -7.60 -38.00 -16.24
N ALA A 511 -8.66 -37.53 -16.92
CA ALA A 511 -10.02 -37.76 -16.44
C ALA A 511 -10.33 -39.26 -16.43
N THR A 512 -11.07 -39.72 -15.46
CA THR A 512 -11.62 -41.07 -15.39
C THR A 512 -13.14 -41.02 -15.61
N CYS A 513 -13.79 -42.17 -15.74
CA CYS A 513 -15.24 -42.23 -15.84
C CYS A 513 -15.98 -41.71 -14.58
N ALA A 514 -15.30 -41.57 -13.46
CA ALA A 514 -15.84 -41.16 -12.17
C ALA A 514 -15.43 -39.76 -11.71
N ALA A 515 -14.30 -39.23 -12.22
CA ALA A 515 -13.75 -37.97 -11.78
C ALA A 515 -13.06 -37.22 -12.92
N GLY A 516 -13.05 -35.92 -12.87
CA GLY A 516 -12.25 -35.08 -13.75
C GLY A 516 -10.74 -35.31 -13.55
N PRO A 517 -9.90 -34.78 -14.43
CA PRO A 517 -8.45 -34.87 -14.24
C PRO A 517 -7.99 -34.11 -13.00
N LEU A 518 -6.97 -34.61 -12.32
CA LEU A 518 -6.29 -33.89 -11.26
C LEU A 518 -5.17 -33.03 -11.88
N CYS A 519 -5.11 -31.76 -11.51
CA CYS A 519 -4.02 -30.90 -11.93
C CYS A 519 -2.68 -31.46 -11.43
N ASP A 520 -1.70 -31.59 -12.32
CA ASP A 520 -0.39 -32.15 -11.96
C ASP A 520 0.35 -31.31 -10.90
N LEU A 521 0.07 -30.00 -10.87
CA LEU A 521 0.75 -29.08 -9.96
C LEU A 521 0.06 -28.94 -8.59
N CYS A 522 -1.25 -28.65 -8.57
CA CYS A 522 -1.99 -28.37 -7.33
C CYS A 522 -2.87 -29.50 -6.84
N GLN A 523 -2.93 -30.62 -7.56
CA GLN A 523 -3.72 -31.82 -7.25
C GLN A 523 -5.23 -31.56 -7.10
N THR A 524 -5.72 -30.43 -7.62
CA THR A 524 -7.15 -30.10 -7.63
C THR A 524 -7.82 -30.75 -8.85
N GLU A 525 -8.96 -31.37 -8.62
CA GLU A 525 -9.80 -31.89 -9.71
C GLU A 525 -10.36 -30.73 -10.54
N TYR A 526 -10.32 -30.87 -11.86
CA TYR A 526 -10.84 -29.88 -12.80
C TYR A 526 -11.48 -30.52 -14.02
N GLY A 527 -12.18 -29.73 -14.84
CA GLY A 527 -12.82 -30.24 -16.05
C GLY A 527 -14.00 -31.15 -15.75
N VAL A 528 -14.22 -32.15 -16.62
CA VAL A 528 -15.31 -33.12 -16.52
C VAL A 528 -14.77 -34.54 -16.62
N PRO A 529 -15.44 -35.53 -16.00
CA PRO A 529 -15.10 -36.94 -16.16
C PRO A 529 -15.09 -37.38 -17.62
N ASP A 530 -14.19 -38.28 -17.98
CA ASP A 530 -14.17 -38.94 -19.29
C ASP A 530 -14.94 -40.27 -19.20
N PRO A 531 -16.16 -40.34 -19.74
CA PRO A 531 -16.99 -41.53 -19.62
C PRO A 531 -16.40 -42.76 -20.33
N THR A 532 -15.31 -42.60 -21.09
CA THR A 532 -14.68 -43.70 -21.84
C THR A 532 -13.41 -44.24 -21.15
N ASN A 533 -12.88 -43.51 -20.14
CA ASN A 533 -11.69 -43.94 -19.41
C ASN A 533 -12.03 -44.69 -18.12
N HIS A 534 -12.10 -45.99 -18.22
CA HIS A 534 -12.42 -46.91 -17.12
C HIS A 534 -11.13 -47.44 -16.47
N ALA A 535 -10.40 -46.60 -15.76
CA ALA A 535 -9.08 -46.91 -15.18
C ALA A 535 -9.07 -48.01 -14.10
N HIS A 536 -10.24 -48.38 -13.55
CA HIS A 536 -10.39 -49.36 -12.48
C HIS A 536 -11.30 -50.50 -12.88
N LEU A 537 -10.94 -51.21 -13.97
CA LEU A 537 -11.61 -52.39 -14.42
C LEU A 537 -11.15 -53.63 -13.66
N GLU A 538 -12.03 -54.32 -12.98
CA GLU A 538 -11.82 -55.63 -12.38
C GLU A 538 -12.36 -56.70 -13.31
N HIS A 539 -11.52 -57.68 -13.66
CA HIS A 539 -11.90 -58.84 -14.42
C HIS A 539 -12.58 -59.88 -13.51
N VAL A 540 -13.75 -60.27 -13.86
CA VAL A 540 -14.49 -61.37 -13.20
C VAL A 540 -14.63 -62.53 -14.15
N GLU A 541 -13.91 -63.60 -13.82
CA GLU A 541 -13.94 -64.83 -14.62
C GLU A 541 -15.32 -65.47 -14.64
N ALA A 542 -15.65 -66.11 -15.77
CA ALA A 542 -16.89 -66.86 -15.90
C ALA A 542 -16.99 -68.00 -14.88
N LYS A 543 -18.11 -68.11 -14.21
CA LYS A 543 -18.41 -69.18 -13.27
C LYS A 543 -19.69 -69.86 -13.72
N ALA A 544 -19.64 -71.19 -13.96
CA ALA A 544 -20.80 -71.95 -14.32
C ALA A 544 -21.85 -71.97 -13.20
N ALA A 545 -23.14 -71.85 -13.57
CA ALA A 545 -24.24 -72.00 -12.65
C ALA A 545 -24.37 -73.47 -12.23
N THR A 546 -24.73 -73.72 -11.00
CA THR A 546 -25.02 -75.02 -10.43
C THR A 546 -26.52 -75.11 -10.03
N THR A 547 -26.99 -76.27 -9.57
CA THR A 547 -28.32 -76.36 -8.98
C THR A 547 -28.45 -75.61 -7.65
N GLU A 548 -27.32 -75.37 -6.94
CA GLU A 548 -27.30 -74.74 -5.63
C GLU A 548 -26.95 -73.27 -5.67
N ALA A 549 -26.16 -72.83 -6.68
CA ALA A 549 -25.66 -71.47 -6.76
C ALA A 549 -25.80 -70.93 -8.20
N GLU A 550 -26.03 -69.63 -8.30
CA GLU A 550 -25.97 -68.89 -9.55
C GLU A 550 -24.51 -68.83 -10.06
N GLY A 551 -24.36 -68.77 -11.37
CA GLY A 551 -23.09 -68.51 -12.03
C GLY A 551 -23.01 -67.09 -12.53
N ASN A 552 -21.94 -66.80 -13.23
CA ASN A 552 -21.79 -65.54 -13.95
C ASN A 552 -21.09 -65.76 -15.29
N ILE A 553 -21.39 -64.92 -16.25
CA ILE A 553 -20.56 -64.80 -17.46
C ILE A 553 -19.24 -64.14 -17.13
N GLU A 554 -18.25 -64.23 -18.03
CA GLU A 554 -17.04 -63.40 -17.96
C GLU A 554 -17.42 -61.95 -18.20
N TYR A 555 -16.96 -61.05 -17.33
CA TYR A 555 -17.20 -59.62 -17.46
C TYR A 555 -16.12 -58.77 -16.76
N TRP A 556 -16.11 -57.50 -17.07
CA TRP A 556 -15.28 -56.48 -16.40
C TRP A 556 -16.19 -55.51 -15.67
N ALA A 557 -15.94 -55.29 -14.40
CA ALA A 557 -16.65 -54.33 -13.57
C ALA A 557 -15.78 -53.09 -13.33
N CYS A 558 -16.29 -51.91 -13.61
CA CYS A 558 -15.62 -50.67 -13.25
C CYS A 558 -16.06 -50.18 -11.87
N SER A 559 -15.16 -50.19 -10.91
CA SER A 559 -15.44 -49.71 -9.54
C SER A 559 -15.66 -48.18 -9.49
N GLY A 560 -15.16 -47.42 -10.46
CA GLY A 560 -15.31 -45.97 -10.53
C GLY A 560 -16.73 -45.51 -10.91
N CYS A 561 -17.33 -46.09 -11.96
CA CYS A 561 -18.66 -45.70 -12.45
C CYS A 561 -19.75 -46.76 -12.22
N SER A 562 -19.41 -47.90 -11.59
CA SER A 562 -20.31 -49.01 -11.30
C SER A 562 -20.96 -49.63 -12.55
N LYS A 563 -20.30 -49.56 -13.70
CA LYS A 563 -20.73 -50.16 -14.95
C LYS A 563 -20.03 -51.49 -15.20
N TYR A 564 -20.67 -52.34 -16.01
CA TYR A 564 -20.23 -53.67 -16.37
C TYR A 564 -20.01 -53.75 -17.86
N PHE A 565 -18.98 -54.51 -18.31
CA PHE A 565 -18.57 -54.59 -19.71
C PHE A 565 -18.33 -56.05 -20.11
N ALA A 566 -18.64 -56.37 -21.36
CA ALA A 566 -18.40 -57.68 -21.93
C ALA A 566 -16.96 -57.88 -22.42
N ASP A 567 -16.13 -56.83 -22.47
CA ASP A 567 -14.78 -56.87 -22.99
C ASP A 567 -13.80 -56.09 -22.12
N ALA A 568 -12.52 -56.48 -22.14
CA ALA A 568 -11.44 -55.87 -21.38
C ALA A 568 -11.13 -54.40 -21.76
N ALA A 569 -11.60 -53.95 -22.91
CA ALA A 569 -11.44 -52.58 -23.37
C ALA A 569 -12.63 -51.69 -23.01
N ALA A 570 -13.60 -52.21 -22.25
CA ALA A 570 -14.81 -51.53 -21.80
C ALA A 570 -15.58 -50.82 -22.92
N ARG A 571 -15.69 -51.46 -24.09
CA ARG A 571 -16.38 -50.91 -25.26
C ARG A 571 -17.84 -51.33 -25.33
N GLU A 572 -18.15 -52.52 -24.79
CA GLU A 572 -19.50 -53.09 -24.80
C GLU A 572 -20.04 -53.09 -23.37
N GLU A 573 -20.87 -52.09 -23.05
CA GLU A 573 -21.54 -51.97 -21.75
C GLU A 573 -22.67 -53.00 -21.65
N ILE A 574 -22.77 -53.74 -20.57
CA ILE A 574 -23.79 -54.71 -20.27
C ILE A 574 -24.48 -54.38 -18.95
N GLU A 575 -25.74 -54.75 -18.83
CA GLU A 575 -26.47 -54.59 -17.58
C GLU A 575 -25.98 -55.59 -16.52
N GLN A 576 -25.90 -55.20 -15.26
CA GLN A 576 -25.51 -56.05 -14.15
C GLN A 576 -26.33 -57.36 -14.10
N ALA A 577 -27.65 -57.27 -14.39
CA ALA A 577 -28.52 -58.43 -14.39
C ALA A 577 -28.12 -59.45 -15.45
N SER A 578 -27.51 -59.02 -16.57
CA SER A 578 -27.06 -59.93 -17.64
C SER A 578 -25.76 -60.67 -17.33
N THR A 579 -25.03 -60.23 -16.28
CA THR A 579 -23.82 -60.93 -15.81
C THR A 579 -24.15 -62.22 -15.05
N VAL A 580 -25.37 -62.39 -14.54
CA VAL A 580 -25.78 -63.51 -13.68
C VAL A 580 -26.35 -64.62 -14.50
N LEU A 581 -25.83 -65.83 -14.34
CA LEU A 581 -26.43 -67.08 -14.87
C LEU A 581 -27.30 -67.68 -13.79
N ALA A 582 -28.57 -67.79 -14.08
CA ALA A 582 -29.54 -68.38 -13.15
C ALA A 582 -29.22 -69.85 -12.81
N LYS A 583 -29.53 -70.23 -11.59
CA LYS A 583 -29.36 -71.63 -11.14
C LYS A 583 -29.95 -72.62 -12.11
N LEU A 584 -29.27 -73.75 -12.33
CA LEU A 584 -29.78 -74.86 -13.12
C LEU A 584 -30.99 -75.45 -12.40
N PRO A 585 -32.04 -75.84 -13.16
CA PRO A 585 -33.20 -76.49 -12.58
C PRO A 585 -32.80 -77.84 -11.96
N GLU A 586 -33.34 -78.17 -10.77
CA GLU A 586 -33.17 -79.47 -10.19
C GLU A 586 -33.73 -80.52 -11.14
N GLN A 587 -32.92 -81.50 -11.59
CA GLN A 587 -33.35 -82.64 -12.28
C GLN A 587 -34.15 -83.51 -11.35
N LYS A 588 -35.49 -83.54 -11.52
CA LYS A 588 -36.36 -84.47 -10.84
C LYS A 588 -35.99 -85.90 -11.29
N PRO A 589 -35.77 -86.87 -10.40
CA PRO A 589 -35.47 -88.25 -10.83
C PRO A 589 -36.55 -88.81 -11.71
N ALA A 590 -36.17 -89.35 -12.88
CA ALA A 590 -37.03 -90.00 -13.79
C ALA A 590 -37.56 -91.34 -13.16
N GLY A 591 -38.82 -91.34 -12.76
CA GLY A 591 -39.50 -92.57 -12.33
C GLY A 591 -39.63 -93.58 -13.52
N ASN A 592 -39.05 -94.73 -13.27
CA ASN A 592 -39.09 -95.89 -14.10
C ASN A 592 -40.57 -96.35 -14.29
N ASN A 593 -41.10 -96.31 -15.54
CA ASN A 593 -42.29 -97.08 -15.84
C ASN A 593 -42.19 -97.65 -17.25
N SER A 594 -41.98 -98.94 -17.28
CA SER A 594 -42.06 -99.81 -18.42
C SER A 594 -43.49 -99.88 -18.96
N GLY A 595 -43.65 -99.77 -20.27
CA GLY A 595 -44.93 -100.00 -20.88
C GLY A 595 -44.97 -99.77 -22.40
N ASN A 596 -44.53 -100.71 -23.09
CA ASN A 596 -44.80 -101.27 -24.41
C ASN A 596 -45.92 -100.62 -25.25
N GLY A 597 -45.63 -100.43 -26.59
CA GLY A 597 -46.67 -100.34 -27.61
C GLY A 597 -46.46 -99.39 -28.78
N GLY A 598 -45.85 -99.89 -29.77
CA GLY A 598 -46.08 -99.91 -31.20
C GLY A 598 -46.60 -98.66 -31.92
N GLY A 599 -46.01 -98.44 -33.05
CA GLY A 599 -46.70 -97.82 -34.16
C GLY A 599 -45.99 -96.63 -34.84
N ASN A 600 -45.29 -97.01 -35.84
CA ASN A 600 -45.12 -96.41 -37.19
C ASN A 600 -45.49 -94.96 -37.44
N ASP A 601 -44.58 -94.38 -38.10
CA ASP A 601 -44.55 -93.75 -39.42
C ASP A 601 -44.36 -92.20 -39.49
N ASN A 602 -43.35 -92.00 -40.32
CA ASN A 602 -43.18 -90.94 -41.34
C ASN A 602 -43.10 -89.45 -41.01
N GLY A 603 -41.94 -88.99 -41.35
CA GLY A 603 -41.79 -87.97 -42.40
C GLY A 603 -41.73 -86.51 -42.01
N GLY A 604 -40.63 -86.01 -42.31
CA GLY A 604 -40.66 -84.61 -42.68
C GLY A 604 -39.54 -83.68 -42.10
N ASP A 605 -38.46 -83.73 -42.83
CA ASP A 605 -37.48 -82.60 -42.84
C ASP A 605 -38.15 -81.24 -42.82
N LYS A 606 -37.74 -80.39 -41.97
CA LYS A 606 -37.61 -78.97 -42.31
C LYS A 606 -36.66 -78.24 -41.35
N LYS A 607 -35.51 -77.91 -41.90
CA LYS A 607 -34.52 -76.92 -41.47
C LYS A 607 -35.18 -75.53 -41.36
N PRO A 608 -34.98 -74.77 -40.35
CA PRO A 608 -35.35 -73.36 -40.41
C PRO A 608 -34.24 -72.52 -41.05
N GLN A 609 -34.67 -71.78 -42.01
CA GLN A 609 -33.91 -70.80 -42.77
C GLN A 609 -33.46 -69.59 -41.91
N GLN A 610 -32.26 -69.16 -42.23
CA GLN A 610 -31.78 -67.79 -42.03
C GLN A 610 -32.76 -66.77 -42.62
N ALA A 611 -33.02 -65.71 -41.94
CA ALA A 611 -33.57 -64.50 -42.55
C ALA A 611 -32.51 -63.37 -42.43
N ALA A 612 -32.11 -63.00 -43.62
CA ALA A 612 -31.11 -61.98 -43.93
C ALA A 612 -31.68 -60.59 -43.83
N ASN A 613 -30.76 -59.73 -43.54
CA ASN A 613 -30.57 -58.36 -44.04
C ASN A 613 -31.81 -57.53 -44.43
N LYS A 614 -31.88 -56.35 -43.90
CA LYS A 614 -32.11 -55.14 -44.69
C LYS A 614 -31.27 -53.97 -44.32
N LYS A 615 -30.58 -53.52 -45.32
CA LYS A 615 -29.68 -52.44 -45.60
C LYS A 615 -30.44 -51.11 -45.69
N GLY A 616 -29.74 -50.04 -45.26
CA GLY A 616 -29.95 -48.66 -45.76
C GLY A 616 -30.47 -47.72 -44.67
N THR A 617 -29.89 -46.64 -44.38
CA THR A 617 -29.51 -45.56 -45.27
C THR A 617 -28.55 -44.64 -44.59
N LYS A 618 -27.56 -44.10 -45.31
CA LYS A 618 -26.70 -42.97 -44.98
C LYS A 618 -27.52 -41.72 -44.75
N SER A 619 -27.19 -40.93 -43.77
CA SER A 619 -27.42 -39.50 -43.83
C SER A 619 -26.26 -38.75 -43.19
N GLN A 620 -25.78 -37.84 -43.98
CA GLN A 620 -24.65 -36.93 -43.91
C GLN A 620 -24.65 -36.06 -42.65
N LEU A 621 -23.39 -35.68 -42.26
CA LEU A 621 -23.04 -34.48 -41.51
C LEU A 621 -23.58 -33.22 -42.22
N PRO A 622 -23.82 -32.17 -41.47
CA PRO A 622 -23.35 -30.85 -41.89
C PRO A 622 -22.31 -30.28 -40.95
N ALA A 623 -21.36 -29.70 -41.64
CA ALA A 623 -20.33 -28.87 -41.05
C ALA A 623 -20.85 -27.44 -40.83
N THR A 624 -20.11 -26.73 -39.96
CA THR A 624 -19.92 -25.28 -39.89
C THR A 624 -21.00 -24.42 -39.24
N GLY A 625 -20.51 -23.54 -38.38
CA GLY A 625 -20.94 -22.17 -38.37
C GLY A 625 -21.31 -21.59 -37.03
N ASP A 626 -20.34 -20.85 -36.51
CA ASP A 626 -20.47 -19.53 -35.87
C ASP A 626 -21.50 -19.26 -34.75
N ALA A 627 -20.86 -18.75 -33.69
CA ALA A 627 -21.17 -17.54 -32.93
C ALA A 627 -22.57 -17.36 -32.33
N LEU A 628 -22.61 -17.10 -31.06
CA LEU A 628 -23.09 -15.87 -30.45
C LEU A 628 -23.41 -16.03 -28.95
N ASN A 629 -22.76 -15.17 -28.17
CA ASN A 629 -23.23 -14.45 -26.99
C ASN A 629 -24.48 -14.94 -26.25
N ALA A 630 -24.34 -15.16 -24.97
CA ALA A 630 -25.21 -14.58 -23.95
C ALA A 630 -24.58 -14.70 -22.53
N ALA A 631 -24.20 -13.62 -22.03
CA ALA A 631 -24.35 -12.97 -20.71
C ALA A 631 -24.76 -13.85 -19.50
N LEU A 632 -23.88 -13.84 -18.51
CA LEU A 632 -23.94 -13.63 -17.05
C LEU A 632 -25.23 -13.96 -16.26
N PRO A 633 -25.13 -14.31 -14.96
CA PRO A 633 -24.69 -13.36 -13.94
C PRO A 633 -23.71 -13.90 -12.88
N LEU A 634 -22.96 -12.94 -12.37
CA LEU A 634 -22.13 -12.92 -11.18
C LEU A 634 -22.87 -13.36 -9.90
N ALA A 635 -22.17 -14.10 -9.04
CA ALA A 635 -22.34 -13.98 -7.60
C ALA A 635 -20.95 -13.98 -6.94
N ALA A 636 -20.66 -12.90 -6.27
CA ALA A 636 -19.42 -12.58 -5.61
C ALA A 636 -19.25 -13.35 -4.29
N ALA A 637 -18.03 -13.77 -3.99
CA ALA A 637 -17.56 -13.90 -2.62
C ALA A 637 -16.17 -13.29 -2.54
N LEU A 638 -16.09 -12.17 -1.83
CA LEU A 638 -14.88 -11.44 -1.49
C LEU A 638 -14.04 -12.22 -0.48
N ALA A 639 -12.76 -12.36 -0.76
CA ALA A 639 -11.71 -12.36 0.27
C ALA A 639 -10.52 -11.59 -0.32
N GLY A 640 -10.08 -10.57 0.42
CA GLY A 640 -9.30 -9.46 -0.06
C GLY A 640 -7.91 -9.81 -0.59
N VAL A 641 -7.66 -9.32 -1.77
CA VAL A 641 -6.32 -8.97 -2.25
C VAL A 641 -6.44 -7.54 -2.75
N ILE A 642 -5.76 -6.63 -2.09
CA ILE A 642 -5.66 -5.24 -2.52
C ILE A 642 -4.74 -5.24 -3.75
N VAL A 643 -5.33 -5.33 -4.93
CA VAL A 643 -4.72 -4.86 -6.16
C VAL A 643 -5.21 -3.43 -6.33
N ILE A 644 -4.38 -2.46 -5.98
CA ILE A 644 -4.64 -1.07 -6.32
C ILE A 644 -4.36 -0.93 -7.81
N ALA A 645 -5.40 -1.14 -8.61
CA ALA A 645 -5.42 -0.61 -9.96
C ALA A 645 -5.77 0.87 -9.84
N SER A 646 -4.81 1.75 -10.08
CA SER A 646 -5.02 3.17 -10.23
C SER A 646 -5.88 3.42 -11.48
N GLY A 647 -7.19 3.49 -11.29
CA GLY A 647 -8.12 3.94 -12.29
C GLY A 647 -8.05 5.47 -12.41
N PHE A 648 -7.46 5.95 -13.50
CA PHE A 648 -7.61 7.35 -13.91
C PHE A 648 -9.05 7.61 -14.31
N VAL A 649 -9.76 8.36 -13.49
CA VAL A 649 -10.97 9.06 -13.92
C VAL A 649 -10.52 10.39 -14.54
N VAL A 650 -10.48 10.44 -15.84
CA VAL A 650 -10.38 11.71 -16.59
C VAL A 650 -11.74 12.40 -16.48
N SER A 651 -11.86 13.35 -15.58
CA SER A 651 -12.95 14.34 -15.62
C SER A 651 -12.55 15.45 -16.59
N LYS A 652 -13.20 15.47 -17.75
CA LYS A 652 -13.21 16.66 -18.61
C LYS A 652 -14.08 17.74 -17.92
N ARG A 653 -13.45 18.80 -17.49
CA ARG A 653 -13.95 20.17 -17.62
C ARG A 653 -12.80 21.16 -17.55
#